data_6405f9f4d9cf505c9f87467576a97478
#
_entry.id   6405f9f4d9cf505c9f87467576a97478
#
_cell.length_a   1.000
_cell.length_b   1.000
_cell.length_c   1.000
_cell.angle_alpha   90.00
_cell.angle_beta   90.00
_cell.angle_gamma   90.00
#
_symmetry.space_group_name_H-M   'P 1'
#
loop_
_entity.id
_entity.type
_entity.pdbx_description
1 polymer ?
#
loop_
_entity_poly.entity_id
_entity_poly.type
_entity_poly.pdbx_seq_one_letter_code
_entity_poly.pdbx_strand_id
1 'polypeptide(L)'
;MHRLRLIFTLATVAWLAAVPAVSAQQCSATRTALVLSGGGAKGLAHIGVLRVLDSLGIRPNLIVGTSMGAVVGALYASGYTGRELDSLARVVPLAALFRTYQPLAPRSLGILQPLVLWDQGDRGFALQSASVVEAEANALVNAALLRGNLLARVNFDSLPIPFRAVATDLAHREAVVLRSGDLAQAVRASAAVPLLFAPERRDGRFLTDGGLSANVPVAVARAEGAERVIVVDATEHPPDSLDAYSPLLVADRLVQFLFQQRADSLGPGDLLVRPDVQGFTSLNFSSLNIERLIGRGVAAADSVLPRDHCRGAAPTGVVRALPIRLAGIRVTGANASERLALTRLLGLEVGPRDTLDFELVRRRVRSLATASEAFESVWLSPTGRGDSVALDIVVRRAARRVAGLGLAYDNELGGRMWAGIVDRRLFGRALEGSGALFLGELRRELLIGVRRNYQIGRQLFNPAFTVRLANEDVRRFDGVGDEVRQAFTREATGFAGIERPLASGWDLALGAEGRAWDEPGRTSRATAGGVARVTGASRQRGRVFQAELQWTGVYRRAALEGTAAARFGAVRVSPRIRLGWGDGLPLELGFPLGGDDGFPGYHLGERRGDREAMVGVLFTVPLRGPLLGRLELAGGGTDGRSPRFPGGGWTAGARLGVGAETPVGPMRFEYGVALRGRDALFVRLGRWF
;
A
#
# COMPACT_ATOMS: atom_id res chain seq x y z
N MET A 1 13.24 -86.95 14.13
CA MET A 1 12.47 -85.73 13.76
C MET A 1 13.01 -84.47 14.41
N HIS A 2 13.81 -84.45 15.43
CA HIS A 2 14.40 -83.24 16.05
C HIS A 2 15.54 -82.58 15.30
N ARG A 3 16.35 -83.34 14.59
CA ARG A 3 17.51 -82.78 13.83
C ARG A 3 17.12 -82.03 12.54
N LEU A 4 15.96 -82.34 11.96
CA LEU A 4 15.49 -81.61 10.75
C LEU A 4 14.85 -80.25 11.08
N ARG A 5 14.30 -80.07 12.29
CA ARG A 5 13.74 -78.78 12.72
C ARG A 5 14.82 -77.73 13.04
N LEU A 6 16.01 -78.18 13.51
CA LEU A 6 17.13 -77.26 13.84
C LEU A 6 17.80 -76.70 12.58
N ILE A 7 17.84 -77.48 11.50
CA ILE A 7 18.42 -77.00 10.21
C ILE A 7 17.49 -76.00 9.51
N PHE A 8 16.17 -76.18 9.61
CA PHE A 8 15.22 -75.23 9.02
C PHE A 8 15.14 -73.90 9.80
N THR A 9 15.32 -73.92 11.12
CA THR A 9 15.35 -72.70 11.94
C THR A 9 16.67 -71.93 11.76
N LEU A 10 17.78 -72.57 11.56
CA LEU A 10 19.08 -71.95 11.27
C LEU A 10 19.13 -71.37 9.84
N ALA A 11 18.48 -72.01 8.87
CA ALA A 11 18.40 -71.53 7.49
C ALA A 11 17.47 -70.29 7.37
N THR A 12 16.38 -70.21 8.12
CA THR A 12 15.50 -69.04 8.15
C THR A 12 16.12 -67.87 8.89
N VAL A 13 16.91 -68.07 9.94
CA VAL A 13 17.66 -67.00 10.62
C VAL A 13 18.82 -66.49 9.77
N ALA A 14 19.50 -67.35 9.00
CA ALA A 14 20.54 -66.92 8.07
C ALA A 14 20.01 -66.13 6.85
N TRP A 15 18.74 -66.41 6.43
CA TRP A 15 18.11 -65.66 5.32
C TRP A 15 17.59 -64.27 5.77
N LEU A 16 17.25 -64.09 7.03
CA LEU A 16 16.87 -62.78 7.60
C LEU A 16 18.07 -61.92 7.94
N ALA A 17 19.28 -62.47 8.05
CA ALA A 17 20.51 -61.71 8.29
C ALA A 17 21.19 -61.20 7.00
N ALA A 18 20.71 -61.62 5.82
CA ALA A 18 21.21 -61.20 4.51
C ALA A 18 20.35 -60.10 3.86
N VAL A 19 19.67 -59.27 4.64
CA VAL A 19 19.19 -57.98 4.13
C VAL A 19 20.43 -57.14 3.88
N PRO A 20 20.77 -56.78 2.61
CA PRO A 20 21.89 -55.87 2.37
C PRO A 20 21.57 -54.62 3.18
N ALA A 21 22.44 -54.27 4.12
CA ALA A 21 22.42 -52.95 4.72
C ALA A 21 22.44 -51.97 3.55
N VAL A 22 21.31 -51.38 3.26
CA VAL A 22 21.25 -50.24 2.37
C VAL A 22 22.17 -49.24 3.02
N SER A 23 23.41 -49.15 2.51
CA SER A 23 24.33 -48.12 2.93
C SER A 23 23.59 -46.82 2.77
N ALA A 24 23.19 -46.21 3.87
CA ALA A 24 22.71 -44.86 3.83
C ALA A 24 23.83 -44.06 3.16
N GLN A 25 23.65 -43.76 1.90
CA GLN A 25 24.62 -43.02 1.11
C GLN A 25 24.82 -41.72 1.89
N GLN A 26 25.96 -41.61 2.58
CA GLN A 26 26.35 -40.42 3.31
C GLN A 26 26.36 -39.30 2.28
N CYS A 27 25.31 -38.51 2.25
CA CYS A 27 25.29 -37.33 1.43
C CYS A 27 26.48 -36.47 1.84
N SER A 28 27.40 -36.26 0.94
CA SER A 28 28.47 -35.30 1.13
C SER A 28 27.83 -34.00 1.58
N ALA A 29 28.29 -33.44 2.70
CA ALA A 29 27.73 -32.20 3.29
C ALA A 29 28.16 -30.97 2.46
N THR A 30 27.90 -31.02 1.15
CA THR A 30 28.21 -29.91 0.23
C THR A 30 27.45 -28.67 0.67
N ARG A 31 28.18 -27.60 0.96
CA ARG A 31 27.60 -26.34 1.38
C ARG A 31 26.87 -25.68 0.23
N THR A 32 25.55 -25.89 0.18
CA THR A 32 24.69 -25.44 -0.91
C THR A 32 23.99 -24.13 -0.53
N ALA A 33 24.15 -23.09 -1.36
CA ALA A 33 23.41 -21.84 -1.21
C ALA A 33 22.25 -21.75 -2.21
N LEU A 34 21.13 -21.17 -1.76
CA LEU A 34 20.03 -20.76 -2.59
C LEU A 34 20.19 -19.28 -2.93
N VAL A 35 20.31 -18.96 -4.21
CA VAL A 35 20.46 -17.61 -4.74
C VAL A 35 19.16 -17.19 -5.39
N LEU A 36 18.56 -16.10 -4.90
CA LEU A 36 17.28 -15.56 -5.36
C LEU A 36 17.49 -14.19 -6.01
N SER A 37 17.19 -14.08 -7.29
CA SER A 37 17.33 -12.83 -8.04
C SER A 37 16.33 -11.76 -7.62
N GLY A 38 16.59 -10.51 -8.00
CA GLY A 38 15.57 -9.47 -8.07
C GLY A 38 14.51 -9.75 -9.15
N GLY A 39 13.56 -8.83 -9.33
CA GLY A 39 12.57 -8.96 -10.39
C GLY A 39 11.20 -8.34 -10.06
N GLY A 40 11.05 -7.64 -8.95
CA GLY A 40 9.77 -7.06 -8.54
C GLY A 40 8.67 -8.13 -8.43
N ALA A 41 7.52 -7.92 -9.06
CA ALA A 41 6.43 -8.89 -9.05
C ALA A 41 6.82 -10.25 -9.64
N LYS A 42 7.73 -10.28 -10.65
CA LYS A 42 8.25 -11.52 -11.26
C LYS A 42 8.93 -12.43 -10.23
N GLY A 43 9.57 -11.83 -9.22
CA GLY A 43 10.21 -12.55 -8.11
C GLY A 43 9.25 -13.34 -7.23
N LEU A 44 7.91 -13.18 -7.36
CA LEU A 44 6.94 -14.06 -6.70
C LEU A 44 7.02 -15.50 -7.22
N ALA A 45 7.62 -15.72 -8.39
CA ALA A 45 7.91 -17.07 -8.89
C ALA A 45 8.87 -17.85 -7.94
N HIS A 46 9.71 -17.17 -7.16
CA HIS A 46 10.55 -17.81 -6.13
C HIS A 46 9.71 -18.64 -5.15
N ILE A 47 8.48 -18.17 -4.82
CA ILE A 47 7.59 -18.89 -3.89
C ILE A 47 7.23 -20.27 -4.47
N GLY A 48 6.98 -20.36 -5.77
CA GLY A 48 6.72 -21.63 -6.45
C GLY A 48 7.90 -22.59 -6.35
N VAL A 49 9.11 -22.08 -6.55
CA VAL A 49 10.35 -22.88 -6.41
C VAL A 49 10.54 -23.36 -4.98
N LEU A 50 10.31 -22.49 -3.98
CA LEU A 50 10.41 -22.86 -2.57
C LEU A 50 9.42 -23.96 -2.18
N ARG A 51 8.20 -23.95 -2.75
CA ARG A 51 7.21 -25.02 -2.55
C ARG A 51 7.73 -26.39 -3.03
N VAL A 52 8.39 -26.39 -4.19
CA VAL A 52 9.00 -27.62 -4.74
C VAL A 52 10.20 -28.06 -3.89
N LEU A 53 11.09 -27.14 -3.50
CA LEU A 53 12.21 -27.45 -2.59
C LEU A 53 11.71 -28.07 -1.29
N ASP A 54 10.65 -27.51 -0.69
CA ASP A 54 10.04 -28.08 0.52
C ASP A 54 9.49 -29.48 0.28
N SER A 55 8.80 -29.71 -0.85
CA SER A 55 8.23 -31.02 -1.18
C SER A 55 9.28 -32.10 -1.42
N LEU A 56 10.43 -31.71 -1.96
CA LEU A 56 11.57 -32.56 -2.19
C LEU A 56 12.45 -32.74 -0.94
N GLY A 57 12.24 -31.93 0.12
CA GLY A 57 13.07 -31.94 1.33
C GLY A 57 14.46 -31.32 1.13
N ILE A 58 14.65 -30.50 0.08
CA ILE A 58 15.92 -29.80 -0.19
C ILE A 58 16.02 -28.59 0.75
N ARG A 59 17.07 -28.56 1.58
CA ARG A 59 17.32 -27.46 2.52
C ARG A 59 18.67 -26.81 2.20
N PRO A 60 18.71 -25.54 1.79
CA PRO A 60 19.95 -24.82 1.59
C PRO A 60 20.64 -24.48 2.93
N ASN A 61 21.97 -24.39 2.93
CA ASN A 61 22.76 -23.97 4.09
C ASN A 61 22.87 -22.45 4.21
N LEU A 62 22.57 -21.74 3.14
CA LEU A 62 22.63 -20.29 3.04
C LEU A 62 21.60 -19.81 2.02
N ILE A 63 20.95 -18.68 2.27
CA ILE A 63 20.14 -17.97 1.30
C ILE A 63 20.73 -16.60 1.03
N VAL A 64 20.93 -16.29 -0.25
CA VAL A 64 21.38 -14.97 -0.70
C VAL A 64 20.31 -14.39 -1.63
N GLY A 65 19.78 -13.23 -1.30
CA GLY A 65 18.68 -12.64 -2.07
C GLY A 65 18.89 -11.18 -2.40
N THR A 66 18.39 -10.77 -3.56
CA THR A 66 18.35 -9.39 -4.03
C THR A 66 16.91 -8.96 -4.23
N SER A 67 16.54 -7.73 -3.81
CA SER A 67 15.21 -7.14 -4.06
C SER A 67 14.06 -8.05 -3.61
N MET A 68 13.17 -8.45 -4.52
CA MET A 68 12.10 -9.41 -4.19
C MET A 68 12.65 -10.76 -3.73
N GLY A 69 13.78 -11.19 -4.26
CA GLY A 69 14.49 -12.40 -3.77
C GLY A 69 14.96 -12.26 -2.33
N ALA A 70 15.34 -11.04 -1.89
CA ALA A 70 15.62 -10.78 -0.48
C ALA A 70 14.36 -10.83 0.38
N VAL A 71 13.23 -10.31 -0.09
CA VAL A 71 11.94 -10.37 0.63
C VAL A 71 11.51 -11.82 0.83
N VAL A 72 11.43 -12.59 -0.26
CA VAL A 72 10.99 -13.99 -0.22
C VAL A 72 12.00 -14.85 0.53
N GLY A 73 13.30 -14.64 0.29
CA GLY A 73 14.39 -15.37 0.93
C GLY A 73 14.46 -15.14 2.43
N ALA A 74 14.30 -13.90 2.89
CA ALA A 74 14.30 -13.58 4.33
C ALA A 74 13.12 -14.21 5.07
N LEU A 75 11.94 -14.21 4.47
CA LEU A 75 10.76 -14.87 5.04
C LEU A 75 10.99 -16.39 5.13
N TYR A 76 11.49 -17.01 4.08
CA TYR A 76 11.79 -18.43 4.08
C TYR A 76 12.92 -18.77 5.08
N ALA A 77 13.99 -17.96 5.13
CA ALA A 77 15.06 -18.08 6.12
C ALA A 77 14.56 -17.93 7.57
N SER A 78 13.47 -17.19 7.77
CA SER A 78 12.79 -17.01 9.07
C SER A 78 11.92 -18.21 9.48
N GLY A 79 11.88 -19.27 8.65
CA GLY A 79 11.18 -20.52 8.93
C GLY A 79 9.75 -20.58 8.40
N TYR A 80 9.35 -19.69 7.48
CA TYR A 80 8.13 -19.87 6.71
C TYR A 80 8.33 -20.94 5.64
N THR A 81 7.35 -21.77 5.43
CA THR A 81 7.32 -22.74 4.32
C THR A 81 6.89 -22.05 3.02
N GLY A 82 7.24 -22.63 1.87
CA GLY A 82 6.78 -22.14 0.57
C GLY A 82 5.26 -22.09 0.45
N ARG A 83 4.53 -22.98 1.14
CA ARG A 83 3.05 -22.97 1.20
C ARG A 83 2.52 -21.79 2.03
N GLU A 84 3.15 -21.48 3.17
CA GLU A 84 2.78 -20.31 3.98
C GLU A 84 3.08 -19.01 3.23
N LEU A 85 4.18 -18.95 2.46
CA LEU A 85 4.52 -17.80 1.62
C LEU A 85 3.51 -17.61 0.48
N ASP A 86 3.03 -18.68 -0.15
CA ASP A 86 1.94 -18.63 -1.13
C ASP A 86 0.66 -18.04 -0.52
N SER A 87 0.26 -18.54 0.64
CA SER A 87 -0.90 -18.00 1.37
C SER A 87 -0.72 -16.51 1.72
N LEU A 88 0.47 -16.14 2.21
CA LEU A 88 0.79 -14.76 2.58
C LEU A 88 0.74 -13.83 1.36
N ALA A 89 1.30 -14.23 0.22
CA ALA A 89 1.30 -13.46 -1.01
C ALA A 89 -0.12 -13.19 -1.55
N ARG A 90 -1.05 -14.11 -1.35
CA ARG A 90 -2.45 -13.96 -1.76
C ARG A 90 -3.26 -13.06 -0.83
N VAL A 91 -2.94 -13.05 0.47
CA VAL A 91 -3.68 -12.28 1.49
C VAL A 91 -3.16 -10.86 1.61
N VAL A 92 -1.85 -10.64 1.46
CA VAL A 92 -1.24 -9.32 1.55
C VAL A 92 -1.53 -8.53 0.28
N PRO A 93 -2.08 -7.30 0.40
CA PRO A 93 -2.39 -6.48 -0.76
C PRO A 93 -1.13 -5.81 -1.33
N LEU A 94 -0.25 -6.58 -1.93
CA LEU A 94 1.03 -6.10 -2.46
C LEU A 94 0.85 -4.94 -3.46
N ALA A 95 -0.19 -5.00 -4.31
CA ALA A 95 -0.51 -3.92 -5.24
C ALA A 95 -0.81 -2.58 -4.54
N ALA A 96 -1.23 -2.60 -3.27
CA ALA A 96 -1.50 -1.37 -2.53
C ALA A 96 -0.21 -0.66 -2.07
N LEU A 97 0.92 -1.38 -1.99
CA LEU A 97 2.21 -0.82 -1.62
C LEU A 97 2.79 0.13 -2.68
N PHE A 98 2.43 -0.08 -3.94
CA PHE A 98 2.93 0.69 -5.07
C PHE A 98 1.99 1.81 -5.50
N ARG A 99 1.04 2.20 -4.66
CA ARG A 99 0.17 3.34 -4.95
C ARG A 99 0.91 4.63 -4.65
N THR A 100 1.01 5.48 -5.65
CA THR A 100 1.72 6.74 -5.67
C THR A 100 0.99 7.89 -4.96
N TYR A 101 0.28 7.63 -3.86
CA TYR A 101 -0.58 8.64 -3.29
C TYR A 101 -0.36 8.86 -1.80
N GLN A 102 0.07 10.07 -1.44
CA GLN A 102 -0.02 10.60 -0.08
C GLN A 102 -1.02 11.76 -0.04
N PRO A 103 -2.02 11.75 0.84
CA PRO A 103 -2.79 12.95 1.10
C PRO A 103 -1.87 14.01 1.69
N LEU A 104 -1.82 15.19 1.08
CA LEU A 104 -1.03 16.31 1.55
C LEU A 104 -1.65 16.97 2.76
N ALA A 105 -2.96 16.85 2.87
CA ALA A 105 -3.73 17.47 3.91
C ALA A 105 -3.92 16.53 5.10
N PRO A 106 -4.00 17.07 6.30
CA PRO A 106 -4.60 16.37 7.43
C PRO A 106 -5.93 15.76 7.01
N ARG A 107 -6.31 14.66 7.62
CA ARG A 107 -7.57 13.97 7.33
C ARG A 107 -8.80 14.90 7.38
N SER A 108 -8.71 15.98 8.18
CA SER A 108 -9.70 17.05 8.28
C SER A 108 -9.88 17.91 7.04
N LEU A 109 -8.87 17.99 6.17
CA LEU A 109 -8.88 18.88 4.99
C LEU A 109 -9.31 18.18 3.70
N GLY A 110 -9.75 16.94 3.78
CA GLY A 110 -10.13 16.16 2.62
C GLY A 110 -8.93 15.49 1.91
N ILE A 111 -9.23 14.80 0.84
CA ILE A 111 -8.22 14.00 0.11
C ILE A 111 -7.67 14.85 -1.03
N LEU A 112 -6.63 15.65 -0.75
CA LEU A 112 -5.88 16.32 -1.80
C LEU A 112 -4.94 15.33 -2.49
N GLN A 113 -5.02 15.25 -3.80
CA GLN A 113 -4.20 14.36 -4.61
C GLN A 113 -3.15 15.18 -5.39
N PRO A 114 -1.91 15.29 -4.88
CA PRO A 114 -0.88 16.05 -5.56
C PRO A 114 -0.43 15.38 -6.85
N LEU A 115 -0.13 16.20 -7.85
CA LEU A 115 0.61 15.79 -9.03
C LEU A 115 2.11 15.75 -8.73
N VAL A 116 2.57 16.76 -7.96
CA VAL A 116 3.97 16.91 -7.56
C VAL A 116 4.04 17.20 -6.07
N LEU A 117 5.00 16.58 -5.40
CA LEU A 117 5.31 16.77 -3.99
C LEU A 117 6.75 17.21 -3.78
N TRP A 118 6.96 18.10 -2.83
CA TRP A 118 8.27 18.53 -2.36
C TRP A 118 8.38 18.32 -0.87
N ASP A 119 9.46 17.70 -0.44
CA ASP A 119 9.82 17.51 0.97
C ASP A 119 10.87 18.53 1.39
N GLN A 120 10.73 19.11 2.58
CA GLN A 120 11.77 19.96 3.14
C GLN A 120 12.87 19.08 3.76
N GLY A 121 14.04 19.08 3.11
CA GLY A 121 15.29 18.56 3.67
C GLY A 121 16.16 19.65 4.28
N ASP A 122 17.40 19.31 4.64
CA ASP A 122 18.38 20.23 5.25
C ASP A 122 18.79 21.38 4.31
N ARG A 123 18.71 21.18 2.99
CA ARG A 123 19.07 22.15 1.96
C ARG A 123 17.87 22.89 1.34
N GLY A 124 16.70 22.84 1.97
CA GLY A 124 15.46 23.43 1.45
C GLY A 124 14.47 22.40 0.92
N PHE A 125 13.56 22.85 0.06
CA PHE A 125 12.58 21.96 -0.57
C PHE A 125 13.21 21.22 -1.76
N ALA A 126 13.06 19.91 -1.77
CA ALA A 126 13.47 19.04 -2.86
C ALA A 126 12.26 18.22 -3.36
N LEU A 127 12.25 17.90 -4.65
CA LEU A 127 11.24 17.01 -5.22
C LEU A 127 11.26 15.69 -4.45
N GLN A 128 10.09 15.19 -4.10
CA GLN A 128 10.00 13.93 -3.35
C GLN A 128 10.61 12.79 -4.16
N SER A 129 11.58 12.11 -3.56
CA SER A 129 12.38 11.07 -4.22
C SER A 129 11.65 9.73 -4.34
N ALA A 130 10.51 9.57 -3.65
CA ALA A 130 9.75 8.33 -3.61
C ALA A 130 8.32 8.54 -4.08
N SER A 131 7.88 7.66 -4.97
CA SER A 131 6.49 7.65 -5.46
C SER A 131 5.56 6.80 -4.60
N VAL A 132 6.09 6.09 -3.61
CA VAL A 132 5.36 5.13 -2.76
C VAL A 132 5.19 5.69 -1.35
N VAL A 133 4.09 5.32 -0.68
CA VAL A 133 3.88 5.64 0.74
C VAL A 133 4.84 4.80 1.61
N GLU A 134 6.01 5.36 1.88
CA GLU A 134 7.11 4.71 2.60
C GLU A 134 6.66 4.08 3.93
N ALA A 135 5.88 4.81 4.73
CA ALA A 135 5.44 4.34 6.04
C ALA A 135 4.60 3.05 5.96
N GLU A 136 3.72 2.91 4.96
CA GLU A 136 2.91 1.69 4.78
C GLU A 136 3.77 0.51 4.34
N ALA A 137 4.70 0.73 3.40
CA ALA A 137 5.62 -0.29 2.92
C ALA A 137 6.56 -0.77 4.04
N ASN A 138 7.16 0.16 4.77
CA ASN A 138 8.06 -0.14 5.89
C ASN A 138 7.35 -0.89 7.01
N ALA A 139 6.12 -0.49 7.37
CA ALA A 139 5.33 -1.18 8.38
C ALA A 139 4.94 -2.61 7.95
N LEU A 140 4.64 -2.82 6.67
CA LEU A 140 4.34 -4.14 6.16
C LEU A 140 5.54 -5.07 6.21
N VAL A 141 6.70 -4.61 5.70
CA VAL A 141 7.95 -5.39 5.70
C VAL A 141 8.36 -5.71 7.14
N ASN A 142 8.27 -4.74 8.04
CA ASN A 142 8.58 -4.93 9.46
C ASN A 142 7.64 -5.97 10.11
N ALA A 143 6.34 -5.87 9.90
CA ALA A 143 5.37 -6.82 10.44
C ALA A 143 5.54 -8.24 9.85
N ALA A 144 5.88 -8.37 8.58
CA ALA A 144 6.11 -9.65 7.92
C ALA A 144 7.40 -10.33 8.43
N LEU A 145 8.46 -9.54 8.64
CA LEU A 145 9.77 -10.04 9.05
C LEU A 145 10.01 -10.00 10.57
N LEU A 146 9.02 -9.57 11.38
CA LEU A 146 9.16 -9.48 12.84
C LEU A 146 9.59 -10.81 13.47
N ARG A 147 9.03 -11.95 13.00
CA ARG A 147 9.44 -13.28 13.45
C ARG A 147 10.92 -13.53 13.18
N GLY A 148 11.36 -13.29 11.97
CA GLY A 148 12.76 -13.44 11.57
C GLY A 148 13.68 -12.51 12.35
N ASN A 149 13.25 -11.28 12.55
CA ASN A 149 14.00 -10.28 13.33
C ASN A 149 14.20 -10.73 14.78
N LEU A 150 13.16 -11.26 15.44
CA LEU A 150 13.22 -11.82 16.79
C LEU A 150 14.13 -13.08 16.86
N LEU A 151 14.19 -13.88 15.81
CA LEU A 151 15.07 -15.05 15.73
C LEU A 151 16.53 -14.66 15.44
N ALA A 152 16.74 -13.72 14.50
CA ALA A 152 18.06 -13.26 14.09
C ALA A 152 18.81 -12.53 15.22
N ARG A 153 18.12 -11.72 16.01
CA ARG A 153 18.73 -10.94 17.11
C ARG A 153 20.00 -10.25 16.66
N VAL A 154 19.88 -9.46 15.59
CA VAL A 154 20.96 -8.70 14.97
C VAL A 154 21.93 -9.55 14.11
N ASN A 155 21.99 -10.88 14.23
CA ASN A 155 22.87 -11.73 13.42
C ASN A 155 22.03 -12.67 12.54
N PHE A 156 22.12 -12.51 11.20
CA PHE A 156 21.31 -13.30 10.27
C PHE A 156 21.79 -14.75 10.12
N ASP A 157 22.98 -15.11 10.66
CA ASP A 157 23.40 -16.50 10.80
C ASP A 157 22.61 -17.25 11.88
N SER A 158 21.92 -16.53 12.75
CA SER A 158 21.06 -17.11 13.79
C SER A 158 19.65 -17.48 13.30
N LEU A 159 19.30 -17.15 12.07
CA LEU A 159 18.05 -17.61 11.45
C LEU A 159 18.06 -19.13 11.25
N PRO A 160 16.90 -19.78 11.14
CA PRO A 160 16.80 -21.20 10.78
C PRO A 160 17.63 -21.61 9.55
N ILE A 161 17.74 -20.70 8.57
CA ILE A 161 18.70 -20.78 7.47
C ILE A 161 19.45 -19.46 7.44
N PRO A 162 20.80 -19.44 7.49
CA PRO A 162 21.61 -18.24 7.34
C PRO A 162 21.21 -17.42 6.12
N PHE A 163 21.18 -16.09 6.26
CA PHE A 163 20.65 -15.21 5.23
C PHE A 163 21.57 -14.02 4.92
N ARG A 164 21.62 -13.62 3.65
CA ARG A 164 22.25 -12.39 3.18
C ARG A 164 21.30 -11.62 2.28
N ALA A 165 21.06 -10.35 2.59
CA ALA A 165 20.41 -9.43 1.66
C ALA A 165 21.48 -8.62 0.92
N VAL A 166 21.33 -8.47 -0.38
CA VAL A 166 22.24 -7.67 -1.20
C VAL A 166 21.60 -6.35 -1.54
N ALA A 167 22.25 -5.25 -1.20
CA ALA A 167 21.88 -3.89 -1.55
C ALA A 167 22.98 -3.23 -2.38
N THR A 168 22.72 -2.05 -2.95
CA THR A 168 23.71 -1.26 -3.69
C THR A 168 24.02 0.02 -2.94
N ASP A 169 25.28 0.32 -2.70
CA ASP A 169 25.72 1.66 -2.28
C ASP A 169 25.55 2.63 -3.45
N LEU A 170 24.63 3.57 -3.31
CA LEU A 170 24.27 4.50 -4.37
C LEU A 170 25.43 5.44 -4.76
N ALA A 171 26.31 5.76 -3.82
CA ALA A 171 27.44 6.64 -4.05
C ALA A 171 28.58 5.94 -4.82
N HIS A 172 28.87 4.69 -4.46
CA HIS A 172 30.03 3.95 -4.98
C HIS A 172 29.66 2.92 -6.05
N ARG A 173 28.36 2.62 -6.23
CA ARG A 173 27.86 1.57 -7.15
C ARG A 173 28.32 0.16 -6.81
N GLU A 174 28.63 -0.09 -5.56
CA GLU A 174 29.13 -1.38 -5.07
C GLU A 174 28.03 -2.20 -4.41
N ALA A 175 28.12 -3.51 -4.54
CA ALA A 175 27.26 -4.44 -3.81
C ALA A 175 27.60 -4.42 -2.31
N VAL A 176 26.60 -4.21 -1.48
CA VAL A 176 26.71 -4.26 -0.02
C VAL A 176 25.96 -5.48 0.50
N VAL A 177 26.70 -6.41 1.11
CA VAL A 177 26.14 -7.62 1.69
C VAL A 177 25.72 -7.36 3.13
N LEU A 178 24.43 -7.41 3.37
CA LEU A 178 23.83 -7.18 4.68
C LEU A 178 23.62 -8.52 5.39
N ARG A 179 24.36 -8.72 6.48
CA ARG A 179 24.42 -9.97 7.27
C ARG A 179 24.01 -9.81 8.73
N SER A 180 23.74 -8.58 9.16
CA SER A 180 23.45 -8.28 10.56
C SER A 180 22.56 -7.03 10.68
N GLY A 181 22.10 -6.70 11.89
CA GLY A 181 21.26 -5.56 12.20
C GLY A 181 19.78 -5.90 12.14
N ASP A 182 18.93 -4.92 11.84
CA ASP A 182 17.51 -5.13 11.64
C ASP A 182 17.26 -5.84 10.30
N LEU A 183 16.61 -7.02 10.35
CA LEU A 183 16.35 -7.84 9.15
C LEU A 183 15.37 -7.15 8.21
N ALA A 184 14.33 -6.51 8.76
CA ALA A 184 13.34 -5.81 7.96
C ALA A 184 13.95 -4.59 7.26
N GLN A 185 14.81 -3.83 7.95
CA GLN A 185 15.55 -2.73 7.36
C GLN A 185 16.52 -3.19 6.27
N ALA A 186 17.23 -4.30 6.50
CA ALA A 186 18.16 -4.86 5.51
C ALA A 186 17.42 -5.29 4.22
N VAL A 187 16.32 -5.99 4.37
CA VAL A 187 15.46 -6.40 3.24
C VAL A 187 14.87 -5.17 2.52
N ARG A 188 14.42 -4.15 3.29
CA ARG A 188 13.92 -2.90 2.72
C ARG A 188 14.99 -2.16 1.93
N ALA A 189 16.24 -2.13 2.40
CA ALA A 189 17.37 -1.56 1.67
C ALA A 189 17.62 -2.30 0.36
N SER A 190 17.61 -3.64 0.40
CA SER A 190 17.77 -4.49 -0.78
C SER A 190 16.65 -4.30 -1.82
N ALA A 191 15.44 -3.93 -1.39
CA ALA A 191 14.26 -3.73 -2.24
C ALA A 191 13.93 -2.24 -2.45
N ALA A 192 14.89 -1.33 -2.25
CA ALA A 192 14.73 0.11 -2.44
C ALA A 192 14.87 0.50 -3.91
N VAL A 193 13.92 0.09 -4.77
CA VAL A 193 13.92 0.40 -6.20
C VAL A 193 13.92 1.93 -6.39
N PRO A 194 14.91 2.50 -7.12
CA PRO A 194 14.97 3.94 -7.37
C PRO A 194 13.68 4.47 -7.99
N LEU A 195 13.33 5.71 -7.68
CA LEU A 195 12.10 6.41 -8.07
C LEU A 195 10.83 5.88 -7.41
N LEU A 196 10.79 4.63 -6.96
CA LEU A 196 9.65 4.09 -6.21
C LEU A 196 9.85 4.29 -4.71
N PHE A 197 11.05 4.03 -4.22
CA PHE A 197 11.39 4.10 -2.82
C PHE A 197 12.60 5.00 -2.58
N ALA A 198 12.63 5.71 -1.46
CA ALA A 198 13.80 6.42 -1.02
C ALA A 198 14.94 5.43 -0.65
N PRO A 199 16.20 5.79 -0.89
CA PRO A 199 17.35 5.01 -0.43
C PRO A 199 17.33 4.87 1.10
N GLU A 200 17.64 3.67 1.58
CA GLU A 200 17.74 3.43 3.01
C GLU A 200 19.10 3.90 3.55
N ARG A 201 19.08 4.69 4.63
CA ARG A 201 20.31 5.19 5.24
C ARG A 201 20.80 4.22 6.31
N ARG A 202 21.98 3.65 6.09
CA ARG A 202 22.59 2.69 7.03
C ARG A 202 24.10 2.84 7.05
N ASP A 203 24.67 2.90 8.25
CA ASP A 203 26.13 2.99 8.47
C ASP A 203 26.82 4.09 7.65
N GLY A 204 26.14 5.26 7.53
CA GLY A 204 26.63 6.40 6.76
C GLY A 204 26.45 6.30 5.25
N ARG A 205 26.00 5.16 4.72
CA ARG A 205 25.75 4.90 3.29
C ARG A 205 24.29 5.12 2.91
N PHE A 206 24.07 5.43 1.64
CA PHE A 206 22.75 5.44 1.02
C PHE A 206 22.57 4.17 0.21
N LEU A 207 21.79 3.23 0.73
CA LEU A 207 21.57 1.92 0.12
C LEU A 207 20.29 1.95 -0.71
N THR A 208 20.39 1.43 -1.92
CA THR A 208 19.30 1.25 -2.86
C THR A 208 19.21 -0.20 -3.31
N ASP A 209 18.27 -0.53 -4.21
CA ASP A 209 18.01 -1.89 -4.66
C ASP A 209 19.29 -2.58 -5.14
N GLY A 210 19.52 -3.79 -4.62
CA GLY A 210 20.71 -4.57 -4.91
C GLY A 210 20.82 -5.02 -6.37
N GLY A 211 19.72 -4.99 -7.11
CA GLY A 211 19.69 -5.32 -8.52
C GLY A 211 20.54 -4.40 -9.40
N LEU A 212 20.89 -3.20 -8.92
CA LEU A 212 21.79 -2.29 -9.63
C LEU A 212 23.25 -2.75 -9.64
N SER A 213 23.69 -3.54 -8.65
CA SER A 213 25.07 -4.03 -8.54
C SER A 213 25.19 -5.54 -8.62
N ALA A 214 24.22 -6.31 -8.11
CA ALA A 214 24.22 -7.76 -8.10
C ALA A 214 22.79 -8.32 -8.12
N ASN A 215 22.14 -8.29 -9.29
CA ASN A 215 20.74 -8.74 -9.42
C ASN A 215 20.58 -10.26 -9.20
N VAL A 216 21.56 -11.07 -9.65
CA VAL A 216 21.66 -12.50 -9.39
C VAL A 216 22.94 -12.74 -8.59
N PRO A 217 22.92 -12.71 -7.24
CA PRO A 217 24.10 -12.56 -6.41
C PRO A 217 24.89 -13.88 -6.20
N VAL A 218 25.28 -14.56 -7.30
CA VAL A 218 26.05 -15.82 -7.25
C VAL A 218 27.44 -15.60 -6.65
N ALA A 219 28.15 -14.52 -7.07
CA ALA A 219 29.48 -14.19 -6.53
C ALA A 219 29.41 -13.97 -5.01
N VAL A 220 28.36 -13.37 -4.49
CA VAL A 220 28.18 -13.20 -3.05
C VAL A 220 28.02 -14.55 -2.36
N ALA A 221 27.23 -15.47 -2.91
CA ALA A 221 27.08 -16.81 -2.34
C ALA A 221 28.43 -17.58 -2.32
N ARG A 222 29.23 -17.44 -3.36
CA ARG A 222 30.58 -18.03 -3.42
C ARG A 222 31.52 -17.42 -2.38
N ALA A 223 31.54 -16.10 -2.26
CA ALA A 223 32.34 -15.40 -1.25
C ALA A 223 31.94 -15.77 0.20
N GLU A 224 30.68 -16.15 0.43
CA GLU A 224 30.17 -16.68 1.71
C GLU A 224 30.48 -18.20 1.88
N GLY A 225 31.23 -18.80 0.96
CA GLY A 225 31.73 -20.19 1.06
C GLY A 225 30.75 -21.23 0.53
N ALA A 226 29.85 -20.92 -0.38
CA ALA A 226 29.01 -21.90 -1.05
C ALA A 226 29.82 -22.69 -2.07
N GLU A 227 29.82 -24.00 -1.93
CA GLU A 227 30.45 -24.95 -2.88
C GLU A 227 29.53 -25.24 -4.06
N ARG A 228 28.23 -25.21 -3.82
CA ARG A 228 27.19 -25.43 -4.81
C ARG A 228 26.13 -24.32 -4.68
N VAL A 229 25.53 -23.91 -5.79
CA VAL A 229 24.43 -22.96 -5.80
C VAL A 229 23.21 -23.53 -6.52
N ILE A 230 22.04 -23.24 -5.97
CA ILE A 230 20.75 -23.34 -6.64
C ILE A 230 20.32 -21.91 -6.93
N VAL A 231 20.37 -21.50 -8.19
CA VAL A 231 20.03 -20.15 -8.62
C VAL A 231 18.61 -20.13 -9.12
N VAL A 232 17.81 -19.24 -8.59
CA VAL A 232 16.47 -18.94 -9.12
C VAL A 232 16.52 -17.56 -9.76
N ASP A 233 16.47 -17.53 -11.08
CA ASP A 233 16.58 -16.32 -11.88
C ASP A 233 15.20 -15.96 -12.46
N ALA A 234 14.51 -15.03 -11.81
CA ALA A 234 13.21 -14.49 -12.22
C ALA A 234 13.33 -13.22 -13.09
N THR A 235 14.48 -13.04 -13.75
CA THR A 235 14.68 -11.92 -14.68
C THR A 235 14.13 -12.28 -16.07
N GLU A 236 13.63 -11.28 -16.78
CA GLU A 236 13.14 -11.46 -18.15
C GLU A 236 14.30 -11.38 -19.13
N HIS A 237 14.31 -12.28 -20.09
CA HIS A 237 15.21 -12.15 -21.24
C HIS A 237 14.66 -11.05 -22.17
N PRO A 238 15.55 -10.25 -22.80
CA PRO A 238 15.11 -9.27 -23.78
C PRO A 238 14.27 -9.92 -24.86
N PRO A 239 13.07 -9.41 -25.15
CA PRO A 239 12.29 -9.89 -26.29
C PRO A 239 13.02 -9.55 -27.59
N ASP A 240 12.88 -10.41 -28.60
CA ASP A 240 13.48 -10.21 -29.91
C ASP A 240 12.90 -8.98 -30.65
N SER A 241 11.75 -8.48 -30.22
CA SER A 241 11.11 -7.26 -30.73
C SER A 241 10.50 -6.42 -29.63
N LEU A 242 10.59 -5.10 -29.74
CA LEU A 242 10.02 -4.12 -28.81
C LEU A 242 8.89 -3.35 -29.49
N ASP A 243 7.71 -3.30 -28.85
CA ASP A 243 6.71 -2.30 -29.16
C ASP A 243 7.14 -0.95 -28.55
N ALA A 244 7.96 -0.21 -29.30
CA ALA A 244 8.55 1.07 -28.86
C ALA A 244 7.51 2.21 -28.73
N TYR A 245 6.24 1.97 -29.10
CA TYR A 245 5.18 2.97 -29.04
C TYR A 245 4.50 3.07 -27.67
N SER A 246 4.80 2.19 -26.73
CA SER A 246 4.28 2.25 -25.38
C SER A 246 5.29 2.88 -24.41
N PRO A 247 5.09 4.14 -23.93
CA PRO A 247 6.00 4.79 -22.98
C PRO A 247 6.18 4.00 -21.68
N LEU A 248 5.14 3.27 -21.23
CA LEU A 248 5.23 2.44 -20.04
C LEU A 248 6.10 1.20 -20.24
N LEU A 249 6.03 0.56 -21.43
CA LEU A 249 6.92 -0.54 -21.77
C LEU A 249 8.37 -0.07 -21.92
N VAL A 250 8.59 1.11 -22.51
CA VAL A 250 9.93 1.72 -22.59
C VAL A 250 10.47 2.03 -21.19
N ALA A 251 9.66 2.59 -20.30
CA ALA A 251 10.06 2.88 -18.92
C ALA A 251 10.38 1.59 -18.14
N ASP A 252 9.54 0.56 -18.24
CA ASP A 252 9.80 -0.78 -17.63
C ASP A 252 11.10 -1.37 -18.20
N ARG A 253 11.34 -1.18 -19.49
CA ARG A 253 12.56 -1.67 -20.15
C ARG A 253 13.82 -0.92 -19.69
N LEU A 254 13.74 0.41 -19.55
CA LEU A 254 14.86 1.19 -19.00
C LEU A 254 15.20 0.75 -17.58
N VAL A 255 14.18 0.50 -16.75
CA VAL A 255 14.38 -0.09 -15.41
C VAL A 255 15.04 -1.46 -15.54
N GLN A 256 14.57 -2.33 -16.44
CA GLN A 256 15.18 -3.64 -16.67
C GLN A 256 16.65 -3.55 -17.11
N PHE A 257 17.02 -2.60 -17.95
CA PHE A 257 18.43 -2.39 -18.34
C PHE A 257 19.32 -2.03 -17.15
N LEU A 258 18.81 -1.26 -16.19
CA LEU A 258 19.55 -0.94 -14.97
C LEU A 258 19.79 -2.19 -14.11
N PHE A 259 18.93 -3.19 -14.18
CA PHE A 259 18.97 -4.44 -13.42
C PHE A 259 19.52 -5.63 -14.24
N GLN A 260 19.87 -5.44 -15.52
CA GLN A 260 20.41 -6.49 -16.37
C GLN A 260 21.86 -6.78 -15.99
N GLN A 261 22.05 -7.80 -15.17
CA GLN A 261 23.36 -8.45 -14.98
C GLN A 261 23.21 -9.91 -15.35
N ARG A 262 24.15 -10.42 -16.13
CA ARG A 262 24.22 -11.86 -16.40
C ARG A 262 24.59 -12.57 -15.09
N ALA A 263 23.95 -13.71 -14.83
CA ALA A 263 24.44 -14.59 -13.79
C ALA A 263 25.90 -14.90 -14.08
N ASP A 264 26.74 -14.84 -13.05
CA ASP A 264 28.11 -15.30 -13.14
C ASP A 264 28.14 -16.74 -13.66
N SER A 265 29.27 -17.16 -14.26
CA SER A 265 29.44 -18.50 -14.77
C SER A 265 29.15 -19.54 -13.69
N LEU A 266 28.17 -20.42 -13.96
CA LEU A 266 27.83 -21.52 -13.08
C LEU A 266 28.82 -22.64 -13.25
N GLY A 267 29.21 -23.25 -12.14
CA GLY A 267 30.15 -24.41 -12.12
C GLY A 267 29.45 -25.75 -12.29
N PRO A 268 30.23 -26.83 -12.43
CA PRO A 268 29.68 -28.19 -12.44
C PRO A 268 28.87 -28.47 -11.17
N GLY A 269 27.66 -28.98 -11.34
CA GLY A 269 26.75 -29.31 -10.22
C GLY A 269 25.90 -28.18 -9.70
N ASP A 270 26.08 -26.96 -10.19
CA ASP A 270 25.13 -25.85 -9.94
C ASP A 270 23.80 -26.07 -10.68
N LEU A 271 22.73 -25.59 -10.12
CA LEU A 271 21.40 -25.67 -10.71
C LEU A 271 20.86 -24.28 -11.00
N LEU A 272 20.32 -24.10 -12.21
CA LEU A 272 19.69 -22.86 -12.62
C LEU A 272 18.21 -23.10 -12.92
N VAL A 273 17.36 -22.55 -12.08
CA VAL A 273 15.90 -22.55 -12.24
C VAL A 273 15.47 -21.21 -12.81
N ARG A 274 14.92 -21.20 -14.01
CA ARG A 274 14.40 -20.00 -14.70
C ARG A 274 12.90 -20.12 -14.94
N PRO A 275 12.07 -19.52 -14.06
CA PRO A 275 10.65 -19.41 -14.34
C PRO A 275 10.41 -18.57 -15.60
N ASP A 276 9.45 -19.02 -16.44
CA ASP A 276 9.01 -18.23 -17.59
C ASP A 276 8.19 -17.03 -17.09
N VAL A 277 8.81 -15.86 -17.06
CA VAL A 277 8.22 -14.60 -16.62
C VAL A 277 7.97 -13.60 -17.75
N GLN A 278 8.03 -14.07 -19.02
CA GLN A 278 7.75 -13.22 -20.17
C GLN A 278 6.31 -12.69 -20.14
N GLY A 279 6.13 -11.44 -20.50
CA GLY A 279 4.83 -10.78 -20.53
C GLY A 279 4.29 -10.34 -19.17
N PHE A 280 5.05 -10.55 -18.08
CA PHE A 280 4.73 -9.97 -16.77
C PHE A 280 5.54 -8.70 -16.54
N THR A 281 4.89 -7.65 -16.00
CA THR A 281 5.60 -6.43 -15.60
C THR A 281 6.05 -6.50 -14.15
N SER A 282 7.17 -5.84 -13.82
CA SER A 282 7.76 -5.86 -12.47
C SER A 282 6.90 -5.21 -11.39
N LEU A 283 5.87 -4.44 -11.76
CA LEU A 283 4.99 -3.73 -10.82
C LEU A 283 3.56 -4.26 -10.77
N ASN A 284 3.23 -5.33 -11.50
CA ASN A 284 1.88 -5.87 -11.54
C ASN A 284 1.66 -6.97 -10.50
N PHE A 285 1.23 -6.58 -9.31
CA PHE A 285 0.89 -7.45 -8.17
C PHE A 285 -0.60 -7.81 -8.11
N SER A 286 -1.27 -7.94 -9.24
CA SER A 286 -2.67 -8.41 -9.26
C SER A 286 -2.76 -9.88 -8.80
N SER A 287 -3.88 -10.27 -8.18
CA SER A 287 -4.06 -11.64 -7.65
C SER A 287 -3.89 -12.70 -8.72
N LEU A 288 -4.33 -12.42 -9.97
CA LEU A 288 -4.16 -13.33 -11.09
C LEU A 288 -2.68 -13.49 -11.48
N ASN A 289 -1.91 -12.39 -11.49
CA ASN A 289 -0.49 -12.45 -11.80
C ASN A 289 0.30 -13.16 -10.70
N ILE A 290 -0.04 -12.94 -9.44
CA ILE A 290 0.57 -13.65 -8.29
C ILE A 290 0.40 -15.16 -8.48
N GLU A 291 -0.81 -15.61 -8.77
CA GLU A 291 -1.11 -17.03 -8.96
C GLU A 291 -0.33 -17.63 -10.14
N ARG A 292 -0.34 -16.94 -11.29
CA ARG A 292 0.38 -17.39 -12.49
C ARG A 292 1.89 -17.44 -12.26
N LEU A 293 2.49 -16.43 -11.64
CA LEU A 293 3.93 -16.38 -11.36
C LEU A 293 4.36 -17.49 -10.42
N ILE A 294 3.60 -17.76 -9.36
CA ILE A 294 3.87 -18.89 -8.47
C ILE A 294 3.79 -20.22 -9.24
N GLY A 295 2.78 -20.38 -10.10
CA GLY A 295 2.66 -21.55 -10.98
C GLY A 295 3.85 -21.73 -11.93
N ARG A 296 4.35 -20.64 -12.53
CA ARG A 296 5.57 -20.68 -13.38
C ARG A 296 6.81 -21.09 -12.57
N GLY A 297 6.90 -20.62 -11.31
CA GLY A 297 7.97 -21.06 -10.41
C GLY A 297 7.93 -22.55 -10.11
N VAL A 298 6.74 -23.11 -9.87
CA VAL A 298 6.57 -24.55 -9.66
C VAL A 298 7.00 -25.32 -10.90
N ALA A 299 6.49 -24.96 -12.08
CA ALA A 299 6.81 -25.65 -13.34
C ALA A 299 8.33 -25.65 -13.65
N ALA A 300 9.01 -24.49 -13.45
CA ALA A 300 10.45 -24.40 -13.66
C ALA A 300 11.24 -25.24 -12.66
N ALA A 301 10.83 -25.28 -11.41
CA ALA A 301 11.49 -26.09 -10.39
C ALA A 301 11.33 -27.60 -10.65
N ASP A 302 10.14 -28.04 -11.03
CA ASP A 302 9.84 -29.44 -11.35
C ASP A 302 10.65 -29.96 -12.56
N SER A 303 11.02 -29.07 -13.49
CA SER A 303 11.82 -29.45 -14.66
C SER A 303 13.32 -29.54 -14.41
N VAL A 304 13.84 -28.86 -13.38
CA VAL A 304 15.29 -28.72 -13.13
C VAL A 304 15.75 -29.45 -11.87
N LEU A 305 14.91 -29.45 -10.81
CA LEU A 305 15.34 -30.01 -9.55
C LEU A 305 15.31 -31.56 -9.59
N PRO A 306 16.43 -32.22 -9.26
CA PRO A 306 16.49 -33.68 -9.30
C PRO A 306 15.60 -34.28 -8.20
N ARG A 307 14.87 -35.36 -8.54
CA ARG A 307 14.04 -36.09 -7.59
C ARG A 307 14.78 -37.13 -6.79
N ASP A 308 15.96 -37.56 -7.27
CA ASP A 308 16.81 -38.62 -6.71
C ASP A 308 17.99 -38.11 -5.87
N HIS A 309 17.82 -36.91 -5.28
CA HIS A 309 18.90 -36.40 -4.43
C HIS A 309 18.71 -36.95 -3.00
N CYS A 310 19.85 -37.08 -2.33
CA CYS A 310 19.91 -37.37 -0.92
C CYS A 310 19.02 -36.39 -0.15
N ARG A 311 17.98 -36.88 0.50
CA ARG A 311 17.22 -36.06 1.48
C ARG A 311 18.23 -35.68 2.56
N GLY A 312 18.72 -34.48 2.53
CA GLY A 312 19.54 -33.93 3.59
C GLY A 312 18.79 -34.14 4.89
N ALA A 313 19.47 -34.68 5.92
CA ALA A 313 18.91 -34.65 7.24
C ALA A 313 18.37 -33.24 7.47
N ALA A 314 17.09 -33.14 7.84
CA ALA A 314 16.50 -31.84 8.19
C ALA A 314 17.54 -31.17 9.10
N PRO A 315 17.97 -29.93 8.80
CA PRO A 315 18.92 -29.29 9.69
C PRO A 315 18.33 -29.39 11.07
N THR A 316 19.03 -30.03 11.98
CA THR A 316 18.71 -30.06 13.40
C THR A 316 18.92 -28.68 13.98
N GLY A 317 18.64 -27.67 13.17
CA GLY A 317 18.54 -26.30 13.59
C GLY A 317 17.47 -26.28 14.66
N VAL A 318 17.93 -26.15 15.89
CA VAL A 318 17.09 -25.86 17.04
C VAL A 318 16.13 -24.79 16.58
N VAL A 319 14.86 -25.13 16.36
CA VAL A 319 13.80 -24.16 16.13
C VAL A 319 13.79 -23.32 17.39
N ARG A 320 14.54 -22.21 17.36
CA ARG A 320 14.59 -21.30 18.50
C ARG A 320 13.17 -20.82 18.75
N ALA A 321 12.65 -21.13 19.92
CA ALA A 321 11.40 -20.53 20.36
C ALA A 321 11.52 -19.00 20.31
N LEU A 322 10.47 -18.33 19.89
CA LEU A 322 10.42 -16.89 19.95
C LEU A 322 10.64 -16.43 21.41
N PRO A 323 11.33 -15.32 21.63
CA PRO A 323 11.51 -14.79 22.96
C PRO A 323 10.14 -14.43 23.54
N ILE A 324 9.91 -14.84 24.76
CA ILE A 324 8.63 -14.62 25.47
C ILE A 324 8.70 -13.48 26.48
N ARG A 325 9.91 -12.97 26.79
CA ARG A 325 10.13 -11.92 27.78
C ARG A 325 10.74 -10.67 27.15
N LEU A 326 10.19 -9.53 27.50
CA LEU A 326 10.72 -8.23 27.12
C LEU A 326 11.61 -7.68 28.25
N ALA A 327 12.93 -7.61 28.03
CA ALA A 327 13.91 -7.17 29.01
C ALA A 327 14.10 -5.65 29.04
N GLY A 328 13.82 -4.96 27.93
CA GLY A 328 14.00 -3.51 27.85
C GLY A 328 13.58 -2.94 26.51
N ILE A 329 13.38 -1.62 26.49
CA ILE A 329 13.03 -0.87 25.28
C ILE A 329 13.92 0.37 25.23
N ARG A 330 14.61 0.56 24.12
CA ARG A 330 15.32 1.78 23.78
C ARG A 330 14.70 2.38 22.54
N VAL A 331 14.40 3.67 22.54
CA VAL A 331 13.87 4.37 21.37
C VAL A 331 14.84 5.48 20.99
N THR A 332 15.34 5.45 19.77
CA THR A 332 16.22 6.45 19.17
C THR A 332 15.51 7.19 18.04
N GLY A 333 15.84 8.47 17.84
CA GLY A 333 15.22 9.32 16.82
C GLY A 333 13.89 9.96 17.23
N ALA A 334 13.38 9.70 18.45
CA ALA A 334 12.14 10.25 19.00
C ALA A 334 12.39 11.06 20.29
N ASN A 335 11.57 12.08 20.54
CA ASN A 335 11.58 12.80 21.81
C ASN A 335 10.85 12.02 22.92
N ALA A 336 10.84 12.53 24.17
CA ALA A 336 10.25 11.82 25.30
C ALA A 336 8.76 11.51 25.13
N SER A 337 7.97 12.45 24.61
CA SER A 337 6.54 12.25 24.39
C SER A 337 6.26 11.28 23.24
N GLU A 338 7.01 11.36 22.14
CA GLU A 338 6.93 10.44 21.01
C GLU A 338 7.31 9.01 21.42
N ARG A 339 8.36 8.86 22.24
CA ARG A 339 8.78 7.57 22.79
C ARG A 339 7.67 6.92 23.61
N LEU A 340 7.07 7.68 24.54
CA LEU A 340 5.96 7.19 25.35
C LEU A 340 4.74 6.80 24.48
N ALA A 341 4.43 7.60 23.47
CA ALA A 341 3.36 7.30 22.53
C ALA A 341 3.62 6.02 21.75
N LEU A 342 4.83 5.85 21.21
CA LEU A 342 5.23 4.66 20.44
C LEU A 342 5.17 3.38 21.27
N THR A 343 5.74 3.40 22.49
CA THR A 343 5.74 2.22 23.37
C THR A 343 4.32 1.80 23.73
N ARG A 344 3.43 2.76 24.02
CA ARG A 344 2.01 2.48 24.28
C ARG A 344 1.27 1.98 23.04
N LEU A 345 1.50 2.59 21.87
CA LEU A 345 0.90 2.15 20.60
C LEU A 345 1.31 0.72 20.24
N LEU A 346 2.57 0.37 20.47
CA LEU A 346 3.10 -0.97 20.23
C LEU A 346 2.62 -1.99 21.29
N GLY A 347 2.08 -1.53 22.43
CA GLY A 347 1.71 -2.39 23.53
C GLY A 347 2.92 -2.99 24.23
N LEU A 348 4.04 -2.26 24.23
CA LEU A 348 5.31 -2.66 24.83
C LEU A 348 5.39 -2.02 26.21
N GLU A 349 5.19 -2.82 27.24
CA GLU A 349 5.37 -2.43 28.63
C GLU A 349 6.46 -3.31 29.23
N VAL A 350 7.39 -2.74 30.00
CA VAL A 350 8.47 -3.47 30.64
C VAL A 350 8.17 -3.63 32.13
N GLY A 351 8.05 -4.85 32.60
CA GLY A 351 7.84 -5.17 34.02
C GLY A 351 8.28 -6.59 34.36
N PRO A 352 8.21 -7.01 35.61
CA PRO A 352 8.76 -8.29 36.07
C PRO A 352 8.00 -9.53 35.53
N ARG A 353 6.83 -9.37 34.91
CA ARG A 353 6.03 -10.44 34.34
C ARG A 353 5.78 -10.28 32.84
N ASP A 354 6.53 -9.40 32.17
CA ASP A 354 6.19 -9.01 30.81
C ASP A 354 6.50 -10.10 29.81
N THR A 355 5.46 -10.64 29.27
CA THR A 355 5.51 -11.50 28.09
C THR A 355 5.43 -10.63 26.84
N LEU A 356 6.31 -10.91 25.87
CA LEU A 356 6.24 -10.33 24.54
C LEU A 356 5.10 -11.00 23.78
N ASP A 357 3.94 -10.37 23.66
CA ASP A 357 2.87 -10.83 22.77
C ASP A 357 3.25 -10.51 21.32
N PHE A 358 3.85 -11.51 20.67
CA PHE A 358 4.28 -11.43 19.27
C PHE A 358 3.15 -10.98 18.33
N GLU A 359 1.96 -11.58 18.45
CA GLU A 359 0.85 -11.27 17.54
C GLU A 359 0.28 -9.87 17.79
N LEU A 360 0.28 -9.42 19.02
CA LEU A 360 -0.10 -8.05 19.37
C LEU A 360 0.89 -7.06 18.77
N VAL A 361 2.20 -7.26 18.96
CA VAL A 361 3.24 -6.39 18.41
C VAL A 361 3.18 -6.37 16.89
N ARG A 362 3.06 -7.52 16.23
CA ARG A 362 2.93 -7.64 14.77
C ARG A 362 1.74 -6.84 14.23
N ARG A 363 0.57 -6.97 14.85
CA ARG A 363 -0.61 -6.18 14.46
C ARG A 363 -0.40 -4.69 14.70
N ARG A 364 0.24 -4.32 15.81
CA ARG A 364 0.49 -2.92 16.19
C ARG A 364 1.52 -2.25 15.30
N VAL A 365 2.61 -2.93 14.95
CA VAL A 365 3.59 -2.44 13.98
C VAL A 365 2.91 -2.10 12.65
N ARG A 366 2.01 -2.97 12.18
CA ARG A 366 1.26 -2.72 10.94
C ARG A 366 0.34 -1.50 11.05
N SER A 367 -0.19 -1.19 12.22
CA SER A 367 -1.05 -0.03 12.44
C SER A 367 -0.29 1.28 12.64
N LEU A 368 1.02 1.25 12.90
CA LEU A 368 1.83 2.46 13.10
C LEU A 368 1.81 3.40 11.89
N ALA A 369 1.85 2.85 10.68
CA ALA A 369 1.80 3.62 9.45
C ALA A 369 0.52 4.44 9.30
N THR A 370 -0.59 3.93 9.83
CA THR A 370 -1.90 4.61 9.79
C THR A 370 -2.18 5.45 11.02
N ALA A 371 -1.50 5.17 12.12
CA ALA A 371 -1.72 5.85 13.40
C ALA A 371 -0.91 7.14 13.55
N SER A 372 0.21 7.28 12.85
CA SER A 372 1.10 8.43 12.98
C SER A 372 1.74 8.81 11.65
N GLU A 373 1.37 9.96 11.11
CA GLU A 373 2.03 10.59 9.94
C GLU A 373 3.38 11.24 10.32
N ALA A 374 3.76 11.19 11.61
CA ALA A 374 5.00 11.79 12.11
C ALA A 374 6.25 10.98 11.76
N PHE A 375 6.09 9.69 11.45
CA PHE A 375 7.20 8.78 11.24
C PHE A 375 7.14 8.16 9.83
N GLU A 376 8.26 8.20 9.15
CA GLU A 376 8.47 7.56 7.85
C GLU A 376 8.84 6.08 8.03
N SER A 377 9.64 5.78 9.06
CA SER A 377 9.96 4.40 9.41
C SER A 377 10.11 4.22 10.92
N VAL A 378 9.78 3.03 11.38
CA VAL A 378 9.96 2.57 12.77
C VAL A 378 10.51 1.15 12.67
N TRP A 379 11.80 0.97 12.90
CA TRP A 379 12.46 -0.33 12.84
C TRP A 379 12.60 -0.91 14.25
N LEU A 380 12.32 -2.20 14.40
CA LEU A 380 12.41 -2.93 15.67
C LEU A 380 13.56 -3.91 15.62
N SER A 381 14.69 -3.51 16.18
CA SER A 381 15.91 -4.33 16.24
C SER A 381 15.99 -5.07 17.57
N PRO A 382 15.67 -6.37 17.61
CA PRO A 382 15.73 -7.15 18.83
C PRO A 382 17.18 -7.54 19.15
N THR A 383 17.57 -7.33 20.40
CA THR A 383 18.87 -7.74 20.97
C THR A 383 18.66 -8.64 22.18
N GLY A 384 19.67 -9.43 22.58
CA GLY A 384 19.59 -10.29 23.75
C GLY A 384 19.83 -11.77 23.48
N ARG A 385 19.68 -12.61 24.51
CA ARG A 385 19.93 -14.06 24.48
C ARG A 385 18.83 -14.82 25.24
N GLY A 386 18.69 -16.11 24.94
CA GLY A 386 17.74 -16.99 25.63
C GLY A 386 16.28 -16.66 25.33
N ASP A 387 15.41 -16.64 26.31
CA ASP A 387 13.97 -16.37 26.22
C ASP A 387 13.63 -14.87 26.33
N SER A 388 14.65 -14.02 26.54
CA SER A 388 14.51 -12.59 26.79
C SER A 388 15.07 -11.77 25.63
N VAL A 389 14.39 -10.67 25.30
CA VAL A 389 14.79 -9.74 24.25
C VAL A 389 14.65 -8.30 24.72
N ALA A 390 15.65 -7.47 24.40
CA ALA A 390 15.53 -6.02 24.43
C ALA A 390 15.22 -5.52 23.01
N LEU A 391 14.37 -4.52 22.87
CA LEU A 391 14.00 -3.93 21.59
C LEU A 391 14.65 -2.55 21.45
N ASP A 392 15.54 -2.41 20.48
CA ASP A 392 16.02 -1.12 20.02
C ASP A 392 15.10 -0.63 18.88
N ILE A 393 14.31 0.39 19.17
CA ILE A 393 13.36 0.99 18.23
C ILE A 393 14.02 2.21 17.60
N VAL A 394 14.35 2.10 16.33
CA VAL A 394 14.94 3.18 15.54
C VAL A 394 13.86 3.88 14.74
N VAL A 395 13.70 5.18 14.95
CA VAL A 395 12.64 5.96 14.33
C VAL A 395 13.24 6.98 13.37
N ARG A 396 12.76 6.98 12.13
CA ARG A 396 12.99 8.05 11.17
C ARG A 396 11.74 8.91 11.07
N ARG A 397 11.90 10.21 11.32
CA ARG A 397 10.80 11.15 11.21
C ARG A 397 10.48 11.43 9.74
N ALA A 398 9.21 11.61 9.45
CA ALA A 398 8.78 12.15 8.17
C ALA A 398 9.28 13.60 8.00
N ALA A 399 9.38 14.04 6.75
CA ALA A 399 9.77 15.40 6.43
C ALA A 399 8.92 16.41 7.21
N ARG A 400 9.57 17.44 7.78
CA ARG A 400 8.86 18.43 8.60
C ARG A 400 7.82 19.17 7.79
N ARG A 401 8.18 19.61 6.59
CA ARG A 401 7.27 20.32 5.69
C ARG A 401 7.16 19.58 4.39
N VAL A 402 5.95 19.50 3.91
CA VAL A 402 5.62 18.93 2.62
C VAL A 402 4.78 19.95 1.87
N ALA A 403 5.18 20.26 0.65
CA ALA A 403 4.40 21.12 -0.25
C ALA A 403 3.90 20.29 -1.44
N GLY A 404 2.79 20.67 -2.03
CA GLY A 404 2.25 19.97 -3.18
C GLY A 404 1.46 20.84 -4.11
N LEU A 405 1.40 20.40 -5.35
CA LEU A 405 0.65 21.00 -6.43
C LEU A 405 -0.22 19.93 -7.09
N GLY A 406 -1.47 20.28 -7.42
CA GLY A 406 -2.37 19.45 -8.21
C GLY A 406 -3.01 20.26 -9.33
N LEU A 407 -3.25 19.58 -10.45
CA LEU A 407 -3.93 20.10 -11.62
C LEU A 407 -5.02 19.14 -12.06
N ALA A 408 -6.17 19.67 -12.46
CA ALA A 408 -7.25 18.91 -13.04
C ALA A 408 -8.05 19.78 -14.04
N TYR A 409 -8.71 19.10 -14.94
CA TYR A 409 -9.67 19.69 -15.85
C TYR A 409 -10.88 18.77 -16.00
N ASP A 410 -12.05 19.31 -16.00
CA ASP A 410 -13.22 18.67 -16.58
C ASP A 410 -14.12 19.75 -17.23
N ASN A 411 -14.94 19.30 -18.16
CA ASN A 411 -15.79 20.24 -18.91
C ASN A 411 -16.96 20.81 -18.10
N GLU A 412 -17.18 20.32 -16.88
CA GLU A 412 -18.21 20.81 -15.98
C GLU A 412 -17.72 21.95 -15.09
N LEU A 413 -16.50 21.84 -14.56
CA LEU A 413 -15.92 22.77 -13.59
C LEU A 413 -14.73 23.54 -14.14
N GLY A 414 -14.34 23.29 -15.42
CA GLY A 414 -13.20 23.93 -16.06
C GLY A 414 -11.85 23.50 -15.53
N GLY A 415 -10.84 24.31 -15.82
CA GLY A 415 -9.48 24.14 -15.33
C GLY A 415 -9.37 24.46 -13.85
N ARG A 416 -8.66 23.60 -13.11
CA ARG A 416 -8.46 23.77 -11.67
C ARG A 416 -7.05 23.45 -11.27
N MET A 417 -6.53 24.20 -10.31
CA MET A 417 -5.27 23.95 -9.66
C MET A 417 -5.40 24.13 -8.15
N TRP A 418 -4.60 23.42 -7.41
CA TRP A 418 -4.40 23.68 -6.01
C TRP A 418 -2.90 23.65 -5.67
N ALA A 419 -2.52 24.45 -4.69
CA ALA A 419 -1.20 24.41 -4.07
C ALA A 419 -1.39 24.38 -2.55
N GLY A 420 -0.59 23.59 -1.86
CA GLY A 420 -0.71 23.48 -0.41
C GLY A 420 0.59 23.12 0.27
N ILE A 421 0.64 23.36 1.57
CA ILE A 421 1.76 23.07 2.45
C ILE A 421 1.27 22.51 3.78
N VAL A 422 1.99 21.54 4.32
CA VAL A 422 1.80 21.00 5.66
C VAL A 422 3.11 21.14 6.44
N ASP A 423 3.10 21.77 7.62
CA ASP A 423 4.18 21.76 8.61
C ASP A 423 3.77 20.85 9.78
N ARG A 424 4.40 19.69 9.89
CA ARG A 424 4.11 18.69 10.94
C ARG A 424 4.60 19.09 12.32
N ARG A 425 5.34 20.17 12.45
CA ARG A 425 5.88 20.71 13.71
C ARG A 425 5.80 22.24 13.73
N LEU A 426 4.57 22.74 13.59
CA LEU A 426 4.29 24.16 13.59
C LEU A 426 4.86 24.80 14.89
N PHE A 427 5.63 25.88 14.75
CA PHE A 427 6.35 26.55 15.84
C PHE A 427 7.26 25.60 16.67
N GLY A 428 7.79 24.52 16.06
CA GLY A 428 8.64 23.54 16.73
C GLY A 428 7.91 22.62 17.73
N ARG A 429 6.59 22.73 17.84
CA ARG A 429 5.74 21.93 18.73
C ARG A 429 5.16 20.72 18.00
N ALA A 430 4.64 19.74 18.74
CA ALA A 430 3.86 18.62 18.19
C ALA A 430 2.46 19.09 17.73
N LEU A 431 2.46 20.07 16.85
CA LEU A 431 1.29 20.71 16.27
C LEU A 431 1.46 20.72 14.77
N GLU A 432 0.51 20.16 14.05
CA GLU A 432 0.49 20.16 12.57
C GLU A 432 -0.30 21.37 12.09
N GLY A 433 0.29 22.15 11.21
CA GLY A 433 -0.35 23.23 10.49
C GLY A 433 -0.42 22.93 9.01
N SER A 434 -1.51 23.31 8.37
CA SER A 434 -1.72 23.13 6.94
C SER A 434 -2.37 24.33 6.32
N GLY A 435 -2.03 24.61 5.06
CA GLY A 435 -2.67 25.61 4.23
C GLY A 435 -2.79 25.11 2.80
N ALA A 436 -3.91 25.37 2.14
CA ALA A 436 -4.09 25.06 0.72
C ALA A 436 -4.92 26.16 0.04
N LEU A 437 -4.52 26.49 -1.17
CA LEU A 437 -5.21 27.42 -2.06
C LEU A 437 -5.70 26.63 -3.27
N PHE A 438 -7.00 26.75 -3.56
CA PHE A 438 -7.64 26.18 -4.73
C PHE A 438 -8.04 27.32 -5.66
N LEU A 439 -7.73 27.18 -6.94
CA LEU A 439 -8.07 28.11 -7.99
C LEU A 439 -8.74 27.35 -9.12
N GLY A 440 -9.97 27.67 -9.40
CA GLY A 440 -10.75 27.13 -10.50
C GLY A 440 -11.63 28.20 -11.12
N GLU A 441 -12.25 27.86 -12.24
CA GLU A 441 -13.14 28.79 -12.94
C GLU A 441 -14.37 29.12 -12.10
N LEU A 442 -15.03 28.10 -11.55
CA LEU A 442 -16.25 28.28 -10.79
C LEU A 442 -16.04 28.38 -9.27
N ARG A 443 -14.86 27.98 -8.77
CA ARG A 443 -14.60 27.95 -7.33
C ARG A 443 -13.18 28.34 -7.00
N ARG A 444 -13.03 29.23 -6.00
CA ARG A 444 -11.76 29.61 -5.39
C ARG A 444 -11.88 29.39 -3.89
N GLU A 445 -10.89 28.76 -3.30
CA GLU A 445 -10.97 28.39 -1.88
C GLU A 445 -9.61 28.50 -1.20
N LEU A 446 -9.59 29.07 -0.01
CA LEU A 446 -8.47 29.06 0.92
C LEU A 446 -8.84 28.19 2.12
N LEU A 447 -8.00 27.21 2.41
CA LEU A 447 -8.15 26.27 3.50
C LEU A 447 -6.97 26.38 4.44
N ILE A 448 -7.22 26.60 5.74
CA ILE A 448 -6.20 26.64 6.78
C ILE A 448 -6.60 25.70 7.89
N GLY A 449 -5.67 24.87 8.37
CA GLY A 449 -5.94 23.92 9.44
C GLY A 449 -4.82 23.83 10.44
N VAL A 450 -5.18 23.55 11.68
CA VAL A 450 -4.24 23.21 12.76
C VAL A 450 -4.77 21.99 13.49
N ARG A 451 -3.88 21.02 13.73
CA ARG A 451 -4.23 19.76 14.40
C ARG A 451 -3.11 19.37 15.38
N ARG A 452 -3.50 18.80 16.50
CA ARG A 452 -2.55 18.23 17.45
C ARG A 452 -2.84 16.74 17.65
N ASN A 453 -1.82 15.92 17.50
CA ASN A 453 -1.92 14.50 17.84
C ASN A 453 -1.86 14.33 19.35
N TYR A 454 -2.95 13.89 19.96
CA TYR A 454 -3.06 13.65 21.40
C TYR A 454 -3.39 12.19 21.65
N GLN A 455 -2.69 11.57 22.59
CA GLN A 455 -2.95 10.19 22.95
C GLN A 455 -3.50 10.11 24.37
N ILE A 456 -4.68 9.48 24.51
CA ILE A 456 -5.28 9.14 25.80
C ILE A 456 -5.33 7.62 25.91
N GLY A 457 -4.54 7.04 26.82
CA GLY A 457 -4.39 5.60 26.90
C GLY A 457 -3.83 5.00 25.59
N ARG A 458 -4.59 4.09 24.97
CA ARG A 458 -4.24 3.45 23.69
C ARG A 458 -4.92 4.11 22.49
N GLN A 459 -5.63 5.21 22.67
CA GLN A 459 -6.43 5.84 21.63
C GLN A 459 -5.86 7.20 21.25
N LEU A 460 -5.86 7.50 19.95
CA LEU A 460 -5.50 8.80 19.42
C LEU A 460 -6.74 9.68 19.35
N PHE A 461 -6.61 10.91 19.87
CA PHE A 461 -7.56 11.99 19.72
C PHE A 461 -6.81 13.19 19.18
N ASN A 462 -7.30 13.75 18.10
CA ASN A 462 -6.65 14.86 17.44
C ASN A 462 -7.55 16.09 17.52
N PRO A 463 -7.38 16.96 18.53
CA PRO A 463 -8.02 18.28 18.47
C PRO A 463 -7.64 18.97 17.18
N ALA A 464 -8.64 19.44 16.44
CA ALA A 464 -8.48 20.05 15.13
C ALA A 464 -9.31 21.34 15.05
N PHE A 465 -8.71 22.32 14.38
CA PHE A 465 -9.36 23.57 14.02
C PHE A 465 -9.10 23.82 12.54
N THR A 466 -10.15 24.11 11.76
CA THR A 466 -10.06 24.43 10.34
C THR A 466 -10.88 25.63 9.99
N VAL A 467 -10.35 26.47 9.11
CA VAL A 467 -11.05 27.59 8.47
C VAL A 467 -11.01 27.38 6.97
N ARG A 468 -12.16 27.54 6.34
CA ARG A 468 -12.35 27.51 4.91
C ARG A 468 -13.02 28.78 4.45
N LEU A 469 -12.40 29.48 3.52
CA LEU A 469 -12.97 30.64 2.82
C LEU A 469 -13.16 30.24 1.38
N ALA A 470 -14.36 30.35 0.86
CA ALA A 470 -14.67 29.95 -0.52
C ALA A 470 -15.52 31.04 -1.22
N ASN A 471 -15.22 31.20 -2.51
CA ASN A 471 -16.07 31.92 -3.46
C ASN A 471 -16.49 30.90 -4.51
N GLU A 472 -17.77 30.80 -4.78
CA GLU A 472 -18.32 29.82 -5.72
C GLU A 472 -19.37 30.43 -6.62
N ASP A 473 -19.26 30.16 -7.92
CA ASP A 473 -20.31 30.47 -8.90
C ASP A 473 -21.20 29.23 -9.06
N VAL A 474 -22.34 29.24 -8.40
CA VAL A 474 -23.34 28.17 -8.46
C VAL A 474 -24.16 28.30 -9.72
N ARG A 475 -24.08 27.34 -10.62
CA ARG A 475 -24.88 27.29 -11.84
C ARG A 475 -26.35 27.05 -11.53
N ARG A 476 -27.22 27.73 -12.27
CA ARG A 476 -28.67 27.53 -12.27
C ARG A 476 -29.13 27.19 -13.68
N PHE A 477 -29.95 26.18 -13.78
CA PHE A 477 -30.49 25.68 -15.02
C PHE A 477 -32.02 25.90 -15.07
N ASP A 478 -32.55 26.03 -16.26
CA ASP A 478 -33.99 26.06 -16.49
C ASP A 478 -34.62 24.65 -16.49
N GLY A 479 -35.92 24.57 -16.77
CA GLY A 479 -36.61 23.28 -16.87
C GLY A 479 -36.20 22.41 -18.05
N VAL A 480 -35.52 23.00 -19.06
CA VAL A 480 -35.03 22.32 -20.26
C VAL A 480 -33.55 21.89 -20.10
N GLY A 481 -32.81 22.44 -19.14
CA GLY A 481 -31.42 22.10 -18.84
C GLY A 481 -30.41 23.06 -19.42
N ASP A 482 -30.87 24.20 -19.93
CA ASP A 482 -29.97 25.27 -20.34
C ASP A 482 -29.52 26.10 -19.12
N GLU A 483 -28.26 26.46 -19.07
CA GLU A 483 -27.71 27.28 -18.00
C GLU A 483 -28.23 28.71 -18.15
N VAL A 484 -29.09 29.14 -17.23
CA VAL A 484 -29.78 30.44 -17.28
C VAL A 484 -29.06 31.52 -16.48
N ARG A 485 -28.31 31.14 -15.43
CA ARG A 485 -27.67 32.07 -14.52
C ARG A 485 -26.63 31.39 -13.64
N GLN A 486 -25.56 32.14 -13.34
CA GLN A 486 -24.66 31.82 -12.25
C GLN A 486 -24.97 32.67 -11.03
N ALA A 487 -25.00 32.08 -9.85
CA ALA A 487 -25.17 32.75 -8.59
C ALA A 487 -23.86 32.76 -7.83
N PHE A 488 -23.26 33.94 -7.70
CA PHE A 488 -22.01 34.10 -6.92
C PHE A 488 -22.31 34.00 -5.42
N THR A 489 -21.62 33.09 -4.73
CA THR A 489 -21.74 32.92 -3.27
C THR A 489 -20.38 33.09 -2.62
N ARG A 490 -20.36 33.72 -1.44
CA ARG A 490 -19.16 33.77 -0.57
C ARG A 490 -19.46 32.98 0.68
N GLU A 491 -18.52 32.21 1.11
CA GLU A 491 -18.66 31.34 2.26
C GLU A 491 -17.41 31.38 3.15
N ALA A 492 -17.63 31.48 4.46
CA ALA A 492 -16.62 31.24 5.47
C ALA A 492 -17.11 30.13 6.41
N THR A 493 -16.35 29.06 6.55
CA THR A 493 -16.67 27.95 7.45
C THR A 493 -15.53 27.74 8.43
N GLY A 494 -15.85 27.63 9.71
CA GLY A 494 -14.91 27.28 10.77
C GLY A 494 -15.35 26.01 11.48
N PHE A 495 -14.46 25.03 11.59
CA PHE A 495 -14.66 23.82 12.38
C PHE A 495 -13.71 23.79 13.56
N ALA A 496 -14.23 23.41 14.74
CA ALA A 496 -13.45 23.14 15.95
C ALA A 496 -13.97 21.84 16.58
N GLY A 497 -13.09 20.85 16.73
CA GLY A 497 -13.54 19.56 17.21
C GLY A 497 -12.41 18.56 17.47
N ILE A 498 -12.77 17.31 17.53
CA ILE A 498 -11.88 16.18 17.75
C ILE A 498 -12.01 15.21 16.57
N GLU A 499 -10.88 14.85 16.02
CA GLU A 499 -10.76 13.78 15.03
C GLU A 499 -10.17 12.53 15.69
N ARG A 500 -10.77 11.38 15.41
CA ARG A 500 -10.35 10.11 15.97
C ARG A 500 -10.28 9.04 14.87
N PRO A 501 -9.10 8.46 14.60
CA PRO A 501 -9.00 7.24 13.84
C PRO A 501 -9.62 6.08 14.63
N LEU A 502 -10.63 5.40 14.05
CA LEU A 502 -11.36 4.30 14.69
C LEU A 502 -10.68 2.95 14.45
N ALA A 503 -10.42 2.64 13.20
CA ALA A 503 -9.76 1.42 12.75
C ALA A 503 -9.05 1.70 11.43
N SER A 504 -8.38 0.71 10.86
CA SER A 504 -7.66 0.89 9.58
C SER A 504 -8.59 1.47 8.50
N GLY A 505 -8.40 2.73 8.17
CA GLY A 505 -9.14 3.44 7.14
C GLY A 505 -10.49 4.04 7.57
N TRP A 506 -10.81 4.08 8.87
CA TRP A 506 -12.01 4.75 9.39
C TRP A 506 -11.62 5.90 10.31
N ASP A 507 -12.25 7.05 10.10
CA ASP A 507 -12.06 8.27 10.88
C ASP A 507 -13.42 8.82 11.32
N LEU A 508 -13.46 9.31 12.56
CA LEU A 508 -14.59 10.01 13.14
C LEU A 508 -14.17 11.44 13.46
N ALA A 509 -14.95 12.43 13.03
CA ALA A 509 -14.81 13.81 13.45
C ALA A 509 -16.09 14.27 14.16
N LEU A 510 -15.95 14.85 15.34
CA LEU A 510 -17.03 15.40 16.15
C LEU A 510 -16.65 16.81 16.58
N GLY A 511 -17.53 17.78 16.39
CA GLY A 511 -17.23 19.16 16.78
C GLY A 511 -18.35 20.13 16.56
N ALA A 512 -17.99 21.40 16.69
CA ALA A 512 -18.83 22.53 16.31
C ALA A 512 -18.36 23.09 14.96
N GLU A 513 -19.31 23.50 14.14
CA GLU A 513 -19.07 24.17 12.87
C GLU A 513 -19.84 25.49 12.86
N GLY A 514 -19.11 26.58 12.60
CA GLY A 514 -19.68 27.89 12.30
C GLY A 514 -19.62 28.14 10.80
N ARG A 515 -20.65 28.72 10.23
CA ARG A 515 -20.75 29.06 8.81
C ARG A 515 -21.35 30.42 8.62
N ALA A 516 -20.70 31.23 7.80
CA ALA A 516 -21.27 32.51 7.30
C ALA A 516 -21.30 32.45 5.77
N TRP A 517 -22.35 32.93 5.16
CA TRP A 517 -22.48 32.94 3.69
C TRP A 517 -23.33 34.10 3.20
N ASP A 518 -23.06 34.53 1.97
CA ASP A 518 -23.79 35.52 1.23
C ASP A 518 -24.53 34.84 0.08
N GLU A 519 -25.85 35.06 -0.02
CA GLU A 519 -26.66 34.70 -1.19
C GLU A 519 -26.96 35.96 -2.04
N PRO A 520 -26.91 35.88 -3.37
CA PRO A 520 -27.21 37.01 -4.22
C PRO A 520 -28.61 37.59 -3.95
N GLY A 521 -28.67 38.88 -3.68
CA GLY A 521 -29.91 39.58 -3.39
C GLY A 521 -30.49 39.36 -1.99
N ARG A 522 -29.70 38.81 -1.07
CA ARG A 522 -30.07 38.60 0.33
C ARG A 522 -28.99 39.13 1.27
N THR A 523 -29.36 39.40 2.51
CA THR A 523 -28.42 39.75 3.58
C THR A 523 -27.55 38.55 3.94
N SER A 524 -26.29 38.82 4.27
CA SER A 524 -25.37 37.81 4.83
C SER A 524 -25.99 37.06 6.00
N ARG A 525 -25.81 35.76 6.02
CA ARG A 525 -26.32 34.90 7.10
C ARG A 525 -25.16 34.21 7.78
N ALA A 526 -25.33 33.93 9.06
CA ALA A 526 -24.40 33.15 9.83
C ALA A 526 -25.15 32.17 10.74
N THR A 527 -24.55 31.04 10.98
CA THR A 527 -25.08 30.03 11.91
C THR A 527 -23.92 29.24 12.50
N ALA A 528 -24.17 28.61 13.65
CA ALA A 528 -23.27 27.63 14.22
C ALA A 528 -24.06 26.43 14.73
N GLY A 529 -23.40 25.30 14.84
CA GLY A 529 -24.05 24.10 15.34
C GLY A 529 -23.07 22.93 15.45
N GLY A 530 -23.64 21.77 15.74
CA GLY A 530 -22.86 20.53 15.85
C GLY A 530 -22.64 19.87 14.49
N VAL A 531 -21.52 19.16 14.37
CA VAL A 531 -21.19 18.33 13.21
C VAL A 531 -20.61 17.00 13.65
N ALA A 532 -21.04 15.93 13.01
CA ALA A 532 -20.46 14.60 13.11
C ALA A 532 -20.17 14.06 11.71
N ARG A 533 -18.93 13.65 11.46
CA ARG A 533 -18.49 13.05 10.20
C ARG A 533 -17.84 11.71 10.45
N VAL A 534 -18.24 10.72 9.67
CA VAL A 534 -17.56 9.41 9.62
C VAL A 534 -17.08 9.21 8.20
N THR A 535 -15.79 9.01 8.04
CA THR A 535 -15.22 8.65 6.74
C THR A 535 -14.55 7.29 6.86
N GLY A 536 -14.80 6.42 5.90
CA GLY A 536 -14.19 5.11 5.82
C GLY A 536 -13.67 4.86 4.43
N ALA A 537 -12.39 4.52 4.31
CA ALA A 537 -11.80 4.16 3.04
C ALA A 537 -11.02 2.86 3.19
N SER A 538 -11.52 1.78 2.59
CA SER A 538 -10.75 0.56 2.42
C SER A 538 -10.21 0.50 1.00
N ARG A 539 -9.01 1.05 0.80
CA ARG A 539 -8.34 1.07 -0.50
C ARG A 539 -8.14 -0.34 -1.06
N GLN A 540 -7.89 -1.31 -0.19
CA GLN A 540 -7.71 -2.72 -0.56
C GLN A 540 -8.95 -3.33 -1.21
N ARG A 541 -10.13 -2.89 -0.77
CA ARG A 541 -11.42 -3.40 -1.26
C ARG A 541 -12.13 -2.43 -2.21
N GLY A 542 -11.51 -1.28 -2.53
CA GLY A 542 -12.14 -0.23 -3.33
C GLY A 542 -13.44 0.30 -2.70
N ARG A 543 -13.50 0.36 -1.38
CA ARG A 543 -14.66 0.82 -0.63
C ARG A 543 -14.37 2.21 -0.08
N VAL A 544 -15.29 3.12 -0.32
CA VAL A 544 -15.30 4.46 0.29
C VAL A 544 -16.68 4.65 0.91
N PHE A 545 -16.70 5.18 2.10
CA PHE A 545 -17.92 5.52 2.80
C PHE A 545 -17.74 6.86 3.49
N GLN A 546 -18.72 7.72 3.37
CA GLN A 546 -18.78 9.00 4.06
C GLN A 546 -20.19 9.21 4.59
N ALA A 547 -20.31 9.57 5.86
CA ALA A 547 -21.55 10.02 6.46
C ALA A 547 -21.28 11.32 7.20
N GLU A 548 -22.19 12.28 7.05
CA GLU A 548 -22.13 13.57 7.71
C GLU A 548 -23.50 13.95 8.27
N LEU A 549 -23.49 14.44 9.48
CA LEU A 549 -24.63 15.03 10.16
C LEU A 549 -24.27 16.45 10.59
N GLN A 550 -25.08 17.42 10.23
CA GLN A 550 -24.96 18.81 10.66
C GLN A 550 -26.30 19.28 11.23
N TRP A 551 -26.24 19.95 12.37
CA TRP A 551 -27.45 20.57 12.98
C TRP A 551 -27.06 21.95 13.51
N THR A 552 -27.73 22.94 12.98
CA THR A 552 -27.49 24.35 13.31
C THR A 552 -28.79 25.00 13.72
N GLY A 553 -28.74 26.27 14.13
CA GLY A 553 -29.93 27.06 14.40
C GLY A 553 -30.76 27.40 13.15
N VAL A 554 -30.19 27.26 11.94
CA VAL A 554 -30.79 27.65 10.66
C VAL A 554 -31.18 26.47 9.79
N TYR A 555 -30.33 25.42 9.77
CA TYR A 555 -30.53 24.24 8.92
C TYR A 555 -30.11 22.95 9.61
N ARG A 556 -30.62 21.83 9.09
CA ARG A 556 -30.20 20.48 9.41
C ARG A 556 -29.87 19.78 8.13
N ARG A 557 -28.79 18.97 8.17
CA ARG A 557 -28.33 18.21 7.01
C ARG A 557 -27.83 16.85 7.42
N ALA A 558 -28.23 15.81 6.71
CA ALA A 558 -27.70 14.47 6.79
C ALA A 558 -27.31 14.02 5.39
N ALA A 559 -26.11 13.52 5.22
CA ALA A 559 -25.61 13.01 3.95
C ALA A 559 -24.91 11.67 4.17
N LEU A 560 -25.10 10.75 3.25
CA LEU A 560 -24.43 9.47 3.21
C LEU A 560 -24.02 9.16 1.78
N GLU A 561 -22.77 8.84 1.58
CA GLU A 561 -22.24 8.37 0.31
C GLU A 561 -21.44 7.09 0.52
N GLY A 562 -21.60 6.10 -0.35
CA GLY A 562 -20.87 4.85 -0.27
C GLY A 562 -20.60 4.28 -1.65
N THR A 563 -19.37 3.79 -1.84
CA THR A 563 -19.00 2.98 -2.98
C THR A 563 -18.29 1.71 -2.52
N ALA A 564 -18.48 0.64 -3.26
CA ALA A 564 -17.72 -0.60 -3.08
C ALA A 564 -17.20 -1.07 -4.43
N ALA A 565 -16.22 -1.95 -4.45
CA ALA A 565 -15.79 -2.59 -5.69
C ALA A 565 -15.57 -4.09 -5.45
N ALA A 566 -16.05 -4.89 -6.39
CA ALA A 566 -15.80 -6.31 -6.48
C ALA A 566 -15.25 -6.64 -7.87
N ARG A 567 -14.49 -7.71 -8.01
CA ARG A 567 -14.00 -8.21 -9.29
C ARG A 567 -14.62 -9.55 -9.62
N PHE A 568 -15.13 -9.65 -10.84
CA PHE A 568 -15.67 -10.87 -11.43
C PHE A 568 -14.93 -11.13 -12.76
N GLY A 569 -13.90 -11.97 -12.70
CA GLY A 569 -12.99 -12.14 -13.82
C GLY A 569 -12.29 -10.82 -14.19
N ALA A 570 -12.40 -10.40 -15.45
CA ALA A 570 -11.84 -9.13 -15.93
C ALA A 570 -12.70 -7.91 -15.56
N VAL A 571 -13.95 -8.09 -15.19
CA VAL A 571 -14.90 -7.00 -14.93
C VAL A 571 -14.79 -6.53 -13.46
N ARG A 572 -14.61 -5.23 -13.27
CA ARG A 572 -14.79 -4.60 -11.95
C ARG A 572 -16.20 -4.04 -11.87
N VAL A 573 -16.94 -4.44 -10.84
CA VAL A 573 -18.29 -3.96 -10.54
C VAL A 573 -18.22 -3.07 -9.31
N SER A 574 -18.70 -1.83 -9.43
CA SER A 574 -18.63 -0.85 -8.36
C SER A 574 -20.02 -0.29 -8.07
N PRO A 575 -20.77 -0.87 -7.12
CA PRO A 575 -22.03 -0.30 -6.65
C PRO A 575 -21.77 1.00 -5.88
N ARG A 576 -22.72 1.93 -6.00
CA ARG A 576 -22.65 3.26 -5.41
C ARG A 576 -24.02 3.64 -4.85
N ILE A 577 -24.04 4.31 -3.71
CA ILE A 577 -25.23 4.87 -3.08
C ILE A 577 -24.96 6.29 -2.61
N ARG A 578 -25.94 7.18 -2.79
CA ARG A 578 -25.97 8.52 -2.19
C ARG A 578 -27.36 8.76 -1.61
N LEU A 579 -27.39 9.23 -0.36
CA LEU A 579 -28.61 9.60 0.33
C LEU A 579 -28.38 10.96 0.98
N GLY A 580 -29.32 11.85 0.81
CA GLY A 580 -29.28 13.20 1.36
C GLY A 580 -30.65 13.61 1.93
N TRP A 581 -30.62 14.25 3.08
CA TRP A 581 -31.78 14.87 3.70
C TRP A 581 -31.38 16.21 4.30
N GLY A 582 -32.20 17.23 4.09
CA GLY A 582 -31.97 18.54 4.62
C GLY A 582 -33.27 19.26 4.91
N ASP A 583 -33.18 20.26 5.78
CA ASP A 583 -34.23 21.21 6.16
C ASP A 583 -33.58 22.57 6.35
N GLY A 584 -34.18 23.61 5.76
CA GLY A 584 -33.69 24.99 5.80
C GLY A 584 -32.33 25.21 5.10
N LEU A 585 -31.89 24.31 4.20
CA LEU A 585 -30.59 24.37 3.59
C LEU A 585 -30.31 25.66 2.81
N PRO A 586 -29.13 26.29 2.95
CA PRO A 586 -28.62 27.25 1.97
C PRO A 586 -28.46 26.59 0.58
N LEU A 587 -28.46 27.41 -0.47
CA LEU A 587 -28.41 26.91 -1.85
C LEU A 587 -27.19 26.00 -2.13
N GLU A 588 -26.02 26.41 -1.66
CA GLU A 588 -24.73 25.71 -1.83
C GLU A 588 -24.69 24.35 -1.12
N LEU A 589 -25.50 24.19 -0.05
CA LEU A 589 -25.60 22.91 0.70
C LEU A 589 -26.67 21.96 0.16
N GLY A 590 -27.51 22.42 -0.77
CA GLY A 590 -28.46 21.56 -1.45
C GLY A 590 -27.73 20.43 -2.22
N PHE A 591 -28.36 19.27 -2.30
CA PHE A 591 -27.81 18.08 -2.94
C PHE A 591 -27.90 18.23 -4.47
N PRO A 592 -26.76 18.35 -5.18
CA PRO A 592 -26.72 18.44 -6.63
C PRO A 592 -26.85 17.05 -7.26
N LEU A 593 -27.73 16.91 -8.22
CA LEU A 593 -27.83 15.77 -9.12
C LEU A 593 -27.03 16.09 -10.40
N GLY A 594 -26.26 15.16 -10.90
CA GLY A 594 -25.49 15.35 -12.12
C GLY A 594 -24.00 15.63 -11.91
N GLY A 595 -23.30 15.89 -13.00
CA GLY A 595 -21.85 16.06 -13.03
C GLY A 595 -21.08 14.76 -13.25
N ASP A 596 -19.77 14.87 -13.39
CA ASP A 596 -18.88 13.76 -13.75
C ASP A 596 -18.92 12.60 -12.74
N ASP A 597 -18.98 12.89 -11.44
CA ASP A 597 -19.19 11.87 -10.40
C ASP A 597 -20.64 11.87 -9.88
N GLY A 598 -21.57 12.55 -10.58
CA GLY A 598 -22.98 12.62 -10.27
C GLY A 598 -23.83 11.62 -11.06
N PHE A 599 -25.08 12.01 -11.30
CA PHE A 599 -26.05 11.19 -12.01
C PHE A 599 -25.81 11.27 -13.54
N PRO A 600 -25.83 10.12 -14.28
CA PRO A 600 -25.66 10.10 -15.72
C PRO A 600 -26.64 11.01 -16.45
N GLY A 601 -26.18 11.74 -17.48
CA GLY A 601 -27.02 12.55 -18.37
C GLY A 601 -27.49 13.89 -17.82
N TYR A 602 -27.03 14.31 -16.64
CA TYR A 602 -27.29 15.64 -16.08
C TYR A 602 -25.98 16.41 -15.87
N HIS A 603 -25.95 17.69 -16.18
CA HIS A 603 -24.87 18.60 -15.84
C HIS A 603 -24.77 18.83 -14.33
N LEU A 604 -23.60 19.21 -13.85
CA LEU A 604 -23.37 19.43 -12.42
C LEU A 604 -24.31 20.52 -11.87
N GLY A 605 -25.16 20.12 -10.92
CA GLY A 605 -26.13 21.03 -10.29
C GLY A 605 -27.33 21.39 -11.18
N GLU A 606 -27.52 20.78 -12.34
CA GLU A 606 -28.69 20.95 -13.20
C GLU A 606 -29.97 20.70 -12.43
N ARG A 607 -29.97 19.74 -11.54
CA ARG A 607 -31.00 19.59 -10.52
C ARG A 607 -30.36 19.65 -9.13
N ARG A 608 -31.03 20.32 -8.24
CA ARG A 608 -30.61 20.49 -6.87
C ARG A 608 -31.82 20.41 -5.94
N GLY A 609 -31.73 19.69 -4.85
CA GLY A 609 -32.81 19.51 -3.89
C GLY A 609 -32.29 19.56 -2.45
N ASP A 610 -33.22 19.68 -1.50
CA ASP A 610 -32.93 19.47 -0.07
C ASP A 610 -32.99 17.99 0.33
N ARG A 611 -33.37 17.11 -0.61
CA ARG A 611 -33.36 15.65 -0.49
C ARG A 611 -32.77 15.02 -1.71
N GLU A 612 -32.04 13.92 -1.51
CA GLU A 612 -31.42 13.12 -2.57
C GLU A 612 -31.51 11.65 -2.25
N ALA A 613 -31.76 10.82 -3.27
CA ALA A 613 -31.52 9.41 -3.21
C ALA A 613 -31.03 8.93 -4.58
N MET A 614 -29.91 8.23 -4.61
CA MET A 614 -29.31 7.69 -5.82
C MET A 614 -28.69 6.31 -5.53
N VAL A 615 -28.93 5.38 -6.43
CA VAL A 615 -28.27 4.08 -6.48
C VAL A 615 -27.70 3.89 -7.88
N GLY A 616 -26.46 3.45 -7.99
CA GLY A 616 -25.83 3.21 -9.27
C GLY A 616 -24.87 2.03 -9.22
N VAL A 617 -24.53 1.50 -10.38
CA VAL A 617 -23.53 0.46 -10.56
C VAL A 617 -22.65 0.83 -11.74
N LEU A 618 -21.34 0.92 -11.48
CA LEU A 618 -20.31 1.16 -12.49
C LEU A 618 -19.61 -0.16 -12.83
N PHE A 619 -19.64 -0.54 -14.08
CA PHE A 619 -18.87 -1.63 -14.66
C PHE A 619 -17.62 -1.07 -15.33
N THR A 620 -16.46 -1.64 -15.03
CA THR A 620 -15.19 -1.26 -15.65
C THR A 620 -14.53 -2.52 -16.20
N VAL A 621 -14.19 -2.49 -17.49
CA VAL A 621 -13.60 -3.63 -18.22
C VAL A 621 -12.27 -3.17 -18.82
N PRO A 622 -11.15 -3.88 -18.61
CA PRO A 622 -9.92 -3.58 -19.32
C PRO A 622 -10.13 -3.85 -20.83
N LEU A 623 -9.71 -2.88 -21.63
CA LEU A 623 -9.68 -2.98 -23.08
C LEU A 623 -8.23 -3.33 -23.53
N ARG A 624 -7.69 -2.62 -24.50
CA ARG A 624 -6.32 -2.80 -24.96
C ARG A 624 -5.38 -1.77 -24.29
N GLY A 625 -4.23 -2.22 -23.81
CA GLY A 625 -3.24 -1.35 -23.13
C GLY A 625 -3.80 -0.74 -21.85
N PRO A 626 -3.62 0.57 -21.60
CA PRO A 626 -4.10 1.25 -20.40
C PRO A 626 -5.59 1.62 -20.44
N LEU A 627 -6.29 1.32 -21.55
CA LEU A 627 -7.67 1.73 -21.75
C LEU A 627 -8.65 0.84 -20.98
N LEU A 628 -9.66 1.48 -20.43
CA LEU A 628 -10.75 0.88 -19.67
C LEU A 628 -12.07 1.27 -20.30
N GLY A 629 -12.90 0.29 -20.65
CA GLY A 629 -14.31 0.51 -20.96
C GLY A 629 -15.09 0.72 -19.67
N ARG A 630 -16.03 1.66 -19.68
CA ARG A 630 -16.84 2.06 -18.52
C ARG A 630 -18.31 2.10 -18.90
N LEU A 631 -19.16 1.48 -18.10
CA LEU A 631 -20.61 1.54 -18.19
C LEU A 631 -21.18 1.80 -16.80
N GLU A 632 -21.90 2.87 -16.60
CA GLU A 632 -22.61 3.17 -15.38
C GLU A 632 -24.12 3.13 -15.63
N LEU A 633 -24.85 2.50 -14.73
CA LEU A 633 -26.31 2.51 -14.69
C LEU A 633 -26.72 3.10 -13.33
N ALA A 634 -27.63 4.07 -13.33
CA ALA A 634 -28.07 4.71 -12.11
C ALA A 634 -29.58 5.00 -12.12
N GLY A 635 -30.17 4.94 -10.93
CA GLY A 635 -31.53 5.36 -10.66
C GLY A 635 -31.56 6.25 -9.44
N GLY A 636 -32.38 7.30 -9.45
CA GLY A 636 -32.45 8.22 -8.32
C GLY A 636 -33.08 9.56 -8.70
N GLY A 637 -32.90 10.50 -7.81
CA GLY A 637 -33.40 11.87 -8.02
C GLY A 637 -33.19 12.78 -6.83
N THR A 638 -33.53 14.03 -7.02
CA THR A 638 -33.61 15.04 -5.98
C THR A 638 -35.03 15.53 -5.84
N ASP A 639 -35.43 15.88 -4.62
CA ASP A 639 -36.72 16.51 -4.33
C ASP A 639 -36.49 17.74 -3.46
N GLY A 640 -37.27 18.82 -3.73
CA GLY A 640 -37.21 20.07 -2.99
C GLY A 640 -38.53 20.37 -2.34
N ARG A 641 -38.56 20.54 -1.03
CA ARG A 641 -39.72 21.03 -0.30
C ARG A 641 -39.69 22.55 -0.07
N SER A 642 -38.51 23.15 -0.33
CA SER A 642 -38.33 24.60 -0.26
C SER A 642 -38.52 25.22 -1.65
N PRO A 643 -39.04 26.44 -1.77
CA PRO A 643 -39.07 27.18 -3.05
C PRO A 643 -37.69 27.38 -3.70
N ARG A 644 -36.63 27.22 -2.94
CA ARG A 644 -35.23 27.28 -3.45
C ARG A 644 -34.83 26.06 -4.25
N PHE A 645 -35.48 24.94 -4.02
CA PHE A 645 -35.17 23.66 -4.63
C PHE A 645 -36.41 23.09 -5.31
N PRO A 646 -36.74 23.57 -6.52
CA PRO A 646 -37.86 22.99 -7.27
C PRO A 646 -37.54 21.51 -7.52
N GLY A 647 -38.33 20.61 -7.00
CA GLY A 647 -38.13 19.19 -7.06
C GLY A 647 -38.00 18.66 -8.47
N GLY A 648 -37.13 17.69 -8.67
CA GLY A 648 -36.86 17.07 -9.96
C GLY A 648 -37.48 15.69 -10.18
N GLY A 649 -37.94 15.03 -9.11
CA GLY A 649 -38.47 13.66 -9.15
C GLY A 649 -37.46 12.60 -9.50
N TRP A 650 -37.92 11.34 -9.54
CA TRP A 650 -37.09 10.16 -9.85
C TRP A 650 -36.83 10.02 -11.34
N THR A 651 -35.64 9.54 -11.68
CA THR A 651 -35.18 9.27 -13.05
C THR A 651 -34.23 8.09 -13.07
N ALA A 652 -33.97 7.56 -14.25
CA ALA A 652 -32.92 6.58 -14.50
C ALA A 652 -32.02 7.08 -15.62
N GLY A 653 -30.77 6.65 -15.61
CA GLY A 653 -29.78 7.06 -16.60
C GLY A 653 -28.68 6.03 -16.78
N ALA A 654 -27.99 6.15 -17.88
CA ALA A 654 -26.84 5.34 -18.23
C ALA A 654 -25.70 6.24 -18.73
N ARG A 655 -24.46 5.86 -18.46
CA ARG A 655 -23.25 6.53 -18.94
C ARG A 655 -22.33 5.48 -19.54
N LEU A 656 -21.86 5.73 -20.74
CA LEU A 656 -20.91 4.85 -21.46
C LEU A 656 -19.67 5.66 -21.83
N GLY A 657 -18.51 5.07 -21.75
CA GLY A 657 -17.30 5.75 -22.14
C GLY A 657 -16.04 4.93 -22.00
N VAL A 658 -14.94 5.61 -22.19
CA VAL A 658 -13.60 5.07 -22.06
C VAL A 658 -12.79 5.89 -21.07
N GLY A 659 -11.85 5.25 -20.42
CA GLY A 659 -10.93 5.91 -19.50
C GLY A 659 -9.55 5.28 -19.51
N ALA A 660 -8.59 5.97 -18.93
CA ALA A 660 -7.25 5.45 -18.69
C ALA A 660 -6.72 5.99 -17.37
N GLU A 661 -6.00 5.16 -16.63
CA GLU A 661 -5.22 5.61 -15.49
C GLU A 661 -3.84 6.04 -15.99
N THR A 662 -3.49 7.31 -15.80
CA THR A 662 -2.23 7.87 -16.26
C THR A 662 -1.39 8.43 -15.08
N PRO A 663 -0.09 8.67 -15.26
CA PRO A 663 0.74 9.31 -14.21
C PRO A 663 0.21 10.68 -13.76
N VAL A 664 -0.42 11.43 -14.65
CA VAL A 664 -1.03 12.74 -14.34
C VAL A 664 -2.45 12.61 -13.74
N GLY A 665 -2.94 11.39 -13.57
CA GLY A 665 -4.26 11.07 -13.04
C GLY A 665 -5.18 10.41 -14.06
N PRO A 666 -6.43 10.10 -13.68
CA PRO A 666 -7.39 9.49 -14.58
C PRO A 666 -7.75 10.42 -15.73
N MET A 667 -7.84 9.85 -16.92
CA MET A 667 -8.43 10.48 -18.10
C MET A 667 -9.72 9.75 -18.43
N ARG A 668 -10.80 10.48 -18.71
CA ARG A 668 -12.12 9.92 -19.00
C ARG A 668 -12.79 10.71 -20.14
N PHE A 669 -13.50 9.96 -20.97
CA PHE A 669 -14.39 10.49 -21.99
C PHE A 669 -15.64 9.64 -21.96
N GLU A 670 -16.75 10.22 -21.51
CA GLU A 670 -17.97 9.50 -21.20
C GLU A 670 -19.18 10.29 -21.70
N TYR A 671 -20.17 9.60 -22.24
CA TYR A 671 -21.46 10.17 -22.63
C TYR A 671 -22.56 9.54 -21.80
N GLY A 672 -23.34 10.38 -21.16
CA GLY A 672 -24.46 10.00 -20.29
C GLY A 672 -25.80 10.39 -20.87
N VAL A 673 -26.77 9.52 -20.70
CA VAL A 673 -28.18 9.76 -21.05
C VAL A 673 -29.07 9.49 -19.86
N ALA A 674 -30.12 10.27 -19.70
CA ALA A 674 -31.13 10.06 -18.65
C ALA A 674 -32.53 10.07 -19.30
N LEU A 675 -33.48 9.48 -18.58
CA LEU A 675 -34.88 9.53 -19.00
C LEU A 675 -35.36 11.01 -19.15
N ARG A 676 -36.32 11.22 -20.01
CA ARG A 676 -36.88 12.53 -20.41
C ARG A 676 -35.95 13.36 -21.30
N GLY A 677 -35.10 12.67 -22.10
CA GLY A 677 -34.33 13.30 -23.16
C GLY A 677 -33.15 14.14 -22.68
N ARG A 678 -32.62 13.86 -21.51
CA ARG A 678 -31.40 14.51 -20.98
C ARG A 678 -30.17 13.74 -21.38
N ASP A 679 -29.13 14.47 -21.77
CA ASP A 679 -27.83 13.92 -22.09
C ASP A 679 -26.71 14.90 -21.73
N ALA A 680 -25.55 14.36 -21.43
CA ALA A 680 -24.37 15.15 -21.12
C ALA A 680 -23.09 14.40 -21.50
N LEU A 681 -22.12 15.16 -22.00
CA LEU A 681 -20.77 14.69 -22.29
C LEU A 681 -19.87 15.04 -21.11
N PHE A 682 -19.04 14.09 -20.67
CA PHE A 682 -18.11 14.27 -19.58
C PHE A 682 -16.69 13.99 -20.06
N VAL A 683 -15.84 14.98 -19.94
CA VAL A 683 -14.41 14.91 -20.23
C VAL A 683 -13.64 15.26 -18.99
N ARG A 684 -12.75 14.38 -18.56
CA ARG A 684 -11.90 14.61 -17.38
C ARG A 684 -10.44 14.32 -17.68
N LEU A 685 -9.58 15.19 -17.18
CA LEU A 685 -8.13 15.05 -17.14
C LEU A 685 -7.64 15.33 -15.72
N GLY A 686 -6.82 14.45 -15.18
CA GLY A 686 -6.23 14.65 -13.88
C GLY A 686 -7.06 14.11 -12.71
N ARG A 687 -6.51 14.28 -11.52
CA ARG A 687 -7.11 13.77 -10.29
C ARG A 687 -8.13 14.74 -9.74
N TRP A 688 -9.23 14.20 -9.25
CA TRP A 688 -10.29 15.00 -8.62
C TRP A 688 -9.82 15.56 -7.28
N PHE A 689 -10.14 16.81 -6.98
CA PHE A 689 -9.96 17.49 -5.70
C PHE A 689 -10.98 18.62 -5.53
#